data_6b51e51e9d794dd0f18942c4efa35046
#
_entry.id   6b51e51e9d794dd0f18942c4efa35046
#
_cell.length_a   1.000
_cell.length_b   1.000
_cell.length_c   1.000
_cell.angle_alpha   90.00
_cell.angle_beta   90.00
_cell.angle_gamma   90.00
#
_symmetry.space_group_name_H-M   'P 1'
#
loop_
_entity.id
_entity.type
_entity.pdbx_description
1 polymer ?
#
loop_
_entity_poly.entity_id
_entity_poly.type
_entity_poly.pdbx_seq_one_letter_code
_entity_poly.pdbx_strand_id
1 'polypeptide(L)'
;MTKPFKGVVNLDIRDSTPDWEPYEQPKAPEGAPNVLYIVWDDVGFAAMEPFGGLIETPTMNRLAESGLTYTNWHTTALCSPTRSCLMTGRNHTSNGMACISEAAIGFPNANGHIPFENATIAEMLTERGFNTYMLGKWHLCAEDEMNMASSKRNWPIGRGFERFYGFLGAETNQWYPDLVHDNHPVEQPKSPEEGYHFSADITDKALEFIRDAKAIAPERPFFMYFCPGAAHAPHHAPKEWADKYKGKFDMGYERYRELVLARQKQMGLVPENTALSPINPIGTPAETKSPDGKPFPALDYVKPWDTLPEEEKQLYRRMAEVYAGFLSYTDHQIGRIIDFLEQSGQLDKTLVIVVSDNGASGEGGPTGSVNENNIANGIPDSLEENLKYLEVLGSPLTYNHYPSGWAMAFNTPFKMWKRYSYNGGICDPLLISWPAGIKSRGQVRHQYHHATDLVPTILDCTGIEAPEVVKGYTQHPIEGVSMRYSFDEAQARTNKQTQYYEMLGTRGIWHQGWKAVTTHPAISGWSNYSQDTWELYHTEVDRSESHNLAAQYPDRLQELIGLWFFEAGKYQGFPLDDRSAIEILTTPRPQMTKPRDRYVYYPNTAEIPESQAVNIRNRSYAMRAEVEIPASGAEGVVFAHGSRFGGHALYVKDGKLHYVYNFVGSFEQKISSTKSVPTGASTLSAIFTKEGENPPHVANGTLAIYINNEKVGEGTIRTQPGKFSIAGEGLNVGRDGGEPVTGDYPGEYPWPFTGTVKRVVVDVSGEVNINLEREAHGMLMRD
;
A
#
# COMPACT_ATOMS: atom_id res chain seq x y z
N MET A 1 15.80 -31.82 -1.85
CA MET A 1 16.82 -32.73 -2.46
C MET A 1 16.11 -33.60 -3.48
N THR A 2 16.62 -33.69 -4.69
CA THR A 2 16.11 -34.64 -5.70
C THR A 2 16.26 -36.06 -5.19
N LYS A 3 15.18 -36.85 -5.22
CA LYS A 3 15.24 -38.26 -4.87
C LYS A 3 16.21 -38.99 -5.83
N PRO A 4 17.01 -39.95 -5.38
CA PRO A 4 17.88 -40.67 -6.29
C PRO A 4 17.05 -41.54 -7.24
N PHE A 5 17.50 -41.63 -8.48
CA PHE A 5 16.90 -42.54 -9.47
C PHE A 5 17.13 -44.00 -9.04
N LYS A 6 16.08 -44.79 -8.96
CA LYS A 6 16.08 -46.19 -8.54
C LYS A 6 15.80 -47.18 -9.68
N GLY A 7 15.59 -46.65 -10.89
CA GLY A 7 15.37 -47.47 -12.09
C GLY A 7 16.64 -48.21 -12.57
N VAL A 8 16.47 -48.97 -13.61
CA VAL A 8 17.59 -49.70 -14.26
C VAL A 8 17.82 -49.11 -15.66
N VAL A 9 19.03 -48.68 -15.95
CA VAL A 9 19.43 -48.14 -17.24
C VAL A 9 20.29 -49.16 -17.97
N ASN A 10 19.77 -49.72 -19.07
CA ASN A 10 20.49 -50.57 -20.00
C ASN A 10 20.66 -49.83 -21.36
N LEU A 11 21.35 -50.43 -22.30
CA LEU A 11 21.56 -49.85 -23.63
C LEU A 11 20.25 -49.67 -24.38
N ASP A 12 19.33 -50.62 -24.27
CA ASP A 12 18.01 -50.60 -24.87
C ASP A 12 16.94 -50.23 -23.85
N ILE A 13 16.03 -49.33 -24.24
CA ILE A 13 14.92 -48.88 -23.39
C ILE A 13 14.01 -50.05 -22.98
N ARG A 14 13.88 -51.08 -23.84
CA ARG A 14 13.07 -52.26 -23.60
C ARG A 14 13.59 -53.15 -22.50
N ASP A 15 14.90 -53.05 -22.20
CA ASP A 15 15.62 -53.81 -21.16
C ASP A 15 15.80 -52.95 -19.89
N SER A 16 15.35 -51.68 -19.95
CA SER A 16 15.47 -50.70 -18.86
C SER A 16 14.17 -50.61 -18.05
N THR A 17 14.28 -50.18 -16.83
CA THR A 17 13.13 -49.96 -15.90
C THR A 17 13.10 -48.50 -15.53
N PRO A 18 12.01 -47.76 -15.88
CA PRO A 18 11.88 -46.35 -15.50
C PRO A 18 11.61 -46.16 -14.02
N ASP A 19 12.00 -45.00 -13.49
CA ASP A 19 11.62 -44.52 -12.18
C ASP A 19 11.21 -43.06 -12.30
N TRP A 20 9.95 -42.79 -12.04
CA TRP A 20 9.38 -41.44 -12.12
C TRP A 20 9.53 -40.65 -10.82
N GLU A 21 9.83 -41.32 -9.67
CA GLU A 21 9.86 -40.68 -8.37
C GLU A 21 10.77 -39.43 -8.29
N PRO A 22 11.96 -39.37 -8.91
CA PRO A 22 12.79 -38.17 -8.90
C PRO A 22 12.25 -36.99 -9.72
N TYR A 23 11.31 -37.25 -10.62
CA TYR A 23 10.78 -36.30 -11.61
C TYR A 23 9.32 -35.90 -11.31
N GLU A 24 8.70 -36.49 -10.31
CA GLU A 24 7.36 -36.09 -9.85
C GLU A 24 7.40 -34.70 -9.21
N GLN A 25 6.31 -33.93 -9.45
CA GLN A 25 6.12 -32.68 -8.73
C GLN A 25 6.01 -32.91 -7.22
N PRO A 26 6.49 -31.97 -6.38
CA PRO A 26 6.28 -32.04 -4.95
C PRO A 26 4.80 -32.20 -4.60
N LYS A 27 4.50 -32.98 -3.59
CA LYS A 27 3.15 -33.19 -3.05
C LYS A 27 3.08 -32.60 -1.65
N ALA A 28 2.00 -31.88 -1.35
CA ALA A 28 1.75 -31.35 -0.02
C ALA A 28 1.55 -32.50 0.99
N PRO A 29 1.79 -32.29 2.30
CA PRO A 29 1.45 -33.25 3.32
C PRO A 29 -0.03 -33.67 3.23
N GLU A 30 -0.32 -34.93 3.51
CA GLU A 30 -1.69 -35.45 3.51
C GLU A 30 -2.55 -34.67 4.51
N GLY A 31 -3.70 -34.19 4.07
CA GLY A 31 -4.61 -33.39 4.91
C GLY A 31 -4.19 -31.95 5.13
N ALA A 32 -3.13 -31.46 4.48
CA ALA A 32 -2.75 -30.05 4.56
C ALA A 32 -3.89 -29.14 4.08
N PRO A 33 -4.26 -28.08 4.85
CA PRO A 33 -5.33 -27.17 4.46
C PRO A 33 -4.91 -26.27 3.29
N ASN A 34 -5.90 -25.75 2.56
CA ASN A 34 -5.69 -24.50 1.82
C ASN A 34 -5.42 -23.37 2.82
N VAL A 35 -4.72 -22.33 2.39
CA VAL A 35 -4.49 -21.12 3.19
C VAL A 35 -4.97 -19.91 2.41
N LEU A 36 -5.96 -19.20 2.95
CA LEU A 36 -6.40 -17.89 2.48
C LEU A 36 -5.94 -16.84 3.47
N TYR A 37 -4.96 -16.03 3.08
CA TYR A 37 -4.33 -15.03 3.91
C TYR A 37 -4.73 -13.64 3.42
N ILE A 38 -5.68 -13.00 4.10
CA ILE A 38 -6.25 -11.70 3.77
C ILE A 38 -5.54 -10.63 4.59
N VAL A 39 -4.97 -9.65 3.91
CA VAL A 39 -4.25 -8.53 4.56
C VAL A 39 -4.91 -7.22 4.17
N TRP A 40 -5.67 -6.66 5.09
CA TRP A 40 -6.21 -5.30 5.00
C TRP A 40 -5.07 -4.28 5.09
N ASP A 41 -5.30 -3.10 4.55
CA ASP A 41 -4.35 -1.99 4.48
C ASP A 41 -4.90 -0.82 5.28
N ASP A 42 -4.16 -0.32 6.27
CA ASP A 42 -4.55 0.83 7.11
C ASP A 42 -5.88 0.66 7.88
N VAL A 43 -6.27 -0.57 8.20
CA VAL A 43 -7.52 -0.81 8.95
C VAL A 43 -7.23 -0.93 10.44
N GLY A 44 -7.52 0.14 11.17
CA GLY A 44 -7.33 0.19 12.62
C GLY A 44 -8.24 -0.77 13.39
N PHE A 45 -7.83 -1.08 14.62
CA PHE A 45 -8.46 -2.07 15.49
C PHE A 45 -9.98 -1.84 15.69
N ALA A 46 -10.43 -0.60 15.68
CA ALA A 46 -11.81 -0.22 15.96
C ALA A 46 -12.65 0.11 14.71
N ALA A 47 -12.20 -0.21 13.52
CA ALA A 47 -12.95 0.08 12.31
C ALA A 47 -14.08 -0.93 12.09
N MET A 48 -13.77 -2.23 12.14
CA MET A 48 -14.68 -3.33 11.80
C MET A 48 -15.53 -3.80 12.99
N GLU A 49 -16.76 -4.29 12.72
CA GLU A 49 -17.68 -4.79 13.74
C GLU A 49 -17.13 -5.88 14.67
N PRO A 50 -16.36 -6.90 14.21
CA PRO A 50 -15.82 -7.92 15.11
C PRO A 50 -14.90 -7.37 16.20
N PHE A 51 -14.39 -6.16 16.03
CA PHE A 51 -13.53 -5.45 16.97
C PHE A 51 -14.23 -4.27 17.66
N GLY A 52 -15.57 -4.24 17.63
CA GLY A 52 -16.39 -3.22 18.26
C GLY A 52 -16.66 -1.98 17.41
N GLY A 53 -16.10 -1.88 16.20
CA GLY A 53 -16.32 -0.78 15.26
C GLY A 53 -17.77 -0.65 14.79
N LEU A 54 -18.08 0.47 14.13
CA LEU A 54 -19.42 0.78 13.65
C LEU A 54 -19.58 0.60 12.13
N ILE A 55 -18.55 0.13 11.46
CA ILE A 55 -18.57 -0.14 10.01
C ILE A 55 -19.00 -1.59 9.77
N GLU A 56 -20.08 -1.76 9.03
CA GLU A 56 -20.67 -3.07 8.75
C GLU A 56 -19.74 -3.94 7.89
N THR A 57 -19.32 -5.08 8.44
CA THR A 57 -18.42 -6.04 7.81
C THR A 57 -18.93 -7.47 8.00
N PRO A 58 -20.05 -7.84 7.34
CA PRO A 58 -20.71 -9.13 7.56
C PRO A 58 -19.82 -10.34 7.27
N THR A 59 -18.89 -10.25 6.31
CA THR A 59 -17.95 -11.32 6.03
C THR A 59 -16.97 -11.52 7.20
N MET A 60 -16.44 -10.42 7.75
CA MET A 60 -15.56 -10.48 8.91
C MET A 60 -16.30 -10.99 10.15
N ASN A 61 -17.58 -10.60 10.35
CA ASN A 61 -18.43 -11.14 11.41
C ASN A 61 -18.58 -12.67 11.29
N ARG A 62 -18.90 -13.17 10.09
CA ARG A 62 -19.01 -14.60 9.83
C ARG A 62 -17.71 -15.36 10.14
N LEU A 63 -16.56 -14.80 9.77
CA LEU A 63 -15.26 -15.41 10.06
C LEU A 63 -14.95 -15.39 11.58
N ALA A 64 -15.29 -14.30 12.29
CA ALA A 64 -15.17 -14.23 13.74
C ALA A 64 -16.07 -15.25 14.45
N GLU A 65 -17.31 -15.40 14.03
CA GLU A 65 -18.28 -16.37 14.59
C GLU A 65 -17.86 -17.83 14.34
N SER A 66 -17.26 -18.12 13.20
CA SER A 66 -16.75 -19.46 12.85
C SER A 66 -15.35 -19.75 13.32
N GLY A 67 -14.63 -18.76 13.83
CA GLY A 67 -13.22 -18.81 14.18
C GLY A 67 -12.87 -18.13 15.50
N LEU A 68 -11.73 -17.48 15.55
CA LEU A 68 -11.14 -16.85 16.72
C LEU A 68 -10.85 -15.38 16.42
N THR A 69 -11.12 -14.51 17.39
CA THR A 69 -10.79 -13.08 17.37
C THR A 69 -9.63 -12.81 18.32
N TYR A 70 -8.48 -12.41 17.79
CA TYR A 70 -7.31 -12.05 18.59
C TYR A 70 -7.31 -10.56 18.88
N THR A 71 -7.16 -10.18 20.13
CA THR A 71 -7.23 -8.77 20.58
C THR A 71 -5.86 -8.22 20.98
N ASN A 72 -4.83 -9.01 20.92
CA ASN A 72 -3.48 -8.67 21.38
C ASN A 72 -2.43 -9.13 20.36
N TRP A 73 -2.77 -8.95 19.08
CA TRP A 73 -1.88 -9.22 17.96
C TRP A 73 -1.28 -7.91 17.46
N HIS A 74 0.00 -7.94 17.05
CA HIS A 74 0.78 -6.75 16.79
C HIS A 74 1.50 -6.79 15.45
N THR A 75 1.71 -5.60 14.88
CA THR A 75 2.41 -5.33 13.64
C THR A 75 3.65 -4.47 13.85
N THR A 76 4.20 -3.86 12.80
CA THR A 76 5.39 -3.00 12.87
C THR A 76 5.10 -1.52 12.70
N ALA A 77 3.86 -1.10 12.66
CA ALA A 77 3.36 0.26 12.44
C ALA A 77 3.45 0.81 11.00
N LEU A 78 3.94 0.02 10.03
CA LEU A 78 3.96 0.39 8.60
C LEU A 78 3.81 -0.84 7.69
N CYS A 79 3.30 -0.62 6.48
CA CYS A 79 2.89 -1.66 5.55
C CYS A 79 4.04 -2.54 5.04
N SER A 80 5.06 -2.04 4.31
CA SER A 80 6.19 -2.88 3.83
C SER A 80 6.90 -3.61 4.98
N PRO A 81 7.23 -2.95 6.09
CA PRO A 81 7.82 -3.62 7.25
C PRO A 81 6.98 -4.78 7.75
N THR A 82 5.68 -4.57 8.00
CA THR A 82 4.77 -5.64 8.44
C THR A 82 4.61 -6.72 7.39
N ARG A 83 4.39 -6.38 6.11
CA ARG A 83 4.25 -7.35 5.02
C ARG A 83 5.50 -8.23 4.90
N SER A 84 6.70 -7.68 5.16
CA SER A 84 7.94 -8.45 5.21
C SER A 84 7.94 -9.48 6.34
N CYS A 85 7.43 -9.11 7.53
CA CYS A 85 7.27 -10.05 8.65
C CYS A 85 6.23 -11.14 8.32
N LEU A 86 5.08 -10.77 7.73
CA LEU A 86 4.01 -11.69 7.33
C LEU A 86 4.48 -12.72 6.30
N MET A 87 5.42 -12.34 5.43
CA MET A 87 5.95 -13.21 4.40
C MET A 87 7.10 -14.10 4.88
N THR A 88 7.92 -13.65 5.83
CA THR A 88 9.17 -14.35 6.17
C THR A 88 9.20 -14.96 7.58
N GLY A 89 8.33 -14.51 8.49
CA GLY A 89 8.38 -14.88 9.90
C GLY A 89 9.58 -14.29 10.66
N ARG A 90 10.18 -13.21 10.12
CA ARG A 90 11.35 -12.52 10.68
C ARG A 90 11.03 -11.04 10.88
N ASN A 91 11.76 -10.39 11.78
CA ASN A 91 11.59 -8.95 12.02
C ASN A 91 11.92 -8.14 10.76
N HIS A 92 11.23 -7.03 10.60
CA HIS A 92 11.34 -6.19 9.41
C HIS A 92 12.77 -5.68 9.16
N THR A 93 13.51 -5.36 10.21
CA THR A 93 14.92 -4.94 10.10
C THR A 93 15.86 -6.07 9.68
N SER A 94 15.58 -7.33 10.07
CA SER A 94 16.26 -8.52 9.54
C SER A 94 15.94 -8.74 8.04
N ASN A 95 14.86 -8.15 7.55
CA ASN A 95 14.41 -8.24 6.16
C ASN A 95 14.89 -7.09 5.28
N GLY A 96 15.68 -6.15 5.79
CA GLY A 96 16.07 -4.95 5.04
C GLY A 96 14.95 -3.91 4.87
N MET A 97 13.87 -4.01 5.68
CA MET A 97 12.66 -3.20 5.63
C MET A 97 12.45 -2.42 6.93
N ALA A 98 13.47 -1.67 7.39
CA ALA A 98 13.32 -0.78 8.54
C ALA A 98 12.32 0.36 8.28
N CYS A 99 12.02 0.64 7.01
CA CYS A 99 10.98 1.56 6.55
C CYS A 99 10.31 0.96 5.31
N ILE A 100 9.40 1.71 4.68
CA ILE A 100 8.80 1.33 3.40
C ILE A 100 9.84 1.18 2.29
N SER A 101 9.51 0.40 1.27
CA SER A 101 10.42 0.13 0.16
C SER A 101 10.85 1.37 -0.61
N GLU A 102 10.01 2.40 -0.67
CA GLU A 102 10.25 3.70 -1.31
C GLU A 102 11.23 4.59 -0.52
N ALA A 103 11.37 4.35 0.78
CA ALA A 103 12.29 5.10 1.66
C ALA A 103 13.62 4.39 1.90
N ALA A 104 13.99 3.40 1.07
CA ALA A 104 15.26 2.69 1.20
C ALA A 104 16.49 3.62 1.22
N ILE A 105 17.43 3.36 2.13
CA ILE A 105 18.59 4.24 2.42
C ILE A 105 19.95 3.56 2.26
N GLY A 106 19.99 2.31 1.77
CA GLY A 106 21.24 1.60 1.45
C GLY A 106 22.00 1.03 2.65
N PHE A 107 21.34 0.85 3.80
CA PHE A 107 21.89 0.12 4.95
C PHE A 107 21.30 -1.31 4.99
N PRO A 108 22.00 -2.28 5.62
CA PRO A 108 21.52 -3.66 5.66
C PRO A 108 20.10 -3.82 6.19
N ASN A 109 19.69 -3.01 7.17
CA ASN A 109 18.34 -3.02 7.75
C ASN A 109 17.29 -2.25 6.92
N ALA A 110 17.72 -1.42 5.95
CA ALA A 110 16.83 -0.46 5.27
C ALA A 110 17.22 -0.28 3.79
N ASN A 111 17.38 -1.36 3.05
CA ASN A 111 17.74 -1.34 1.63
C ASN A 111 16.57 -1.64 0.68
N GLY A 112 15.38 -1.98 1.22
CA GLY A 112 14.20 -2.28 0.43
C GLY A 112 14.22 -3.67 -0.24
N HIS A 113 15.13 -4.57 0.15
CA HIS A 113 15.30 -5.89 -0.45
C HIS A 113 15.30 -6.98 0.62
N ILE A 114 14.32 -7.85 0.59
CA ILE A 114 14.29 -9.04 1.45
C ILE A 114 15.37 -10.02 0.98
N PRO A 115 16.38 -10.38 1.80
CA PRO A 115 17.40 -11.32 1.39
C PRO A 115 16.80 -12.70 1.08
N PHE A 116 17.42 -13.46 0.15
CA PHE A 116 16.93 -14.81 -0.20
C PHE A 116 17.18 -15.84 0.91
N GLU A 117 18.04 -15.53 1.84
CA GLU A 117 18.23 -16.24 3.11
C GLU A 117 17.04 -16.07 4.06
N ASN A 118 16.13 -15.16 3.75
CA ASN A 118 14.84 -14.94 4.40
C ASN A 118 13.72 -15.30 3.43
N ALA A 119 13.62 -16.57 3.05
CA ALA A 119 12.60 -17.04 2.12
C ALA A 119 11.19 -16.66 2.59
N THR A 120 10.33 -16.33 1.64
CA THR A 120 8.91 -16.09 1.88
C THR A 120 8.18 -17.40 2.14
N ILE A 121 7.05 -17.33 2.82
CA ILE A 121 6.17 -18.50 3.02
C ILE A 121 5.70 -19.07 1.67
N ALA A 122 5.50 -18.23 0.64
CA ALA A 122 5.16 -18.68 -0.71
C ALA A 122 6.29 -19.55 -1.32
N GLU A 123 7.55 -19.13 -1.20
CA GLU A 123 8.72 -19.94 -1.63
C GLU A 123 8.76 -21.28 -0.91
N MET A 124 8.53 -21.29 0.41
CA MET A 124 8.53 -22.53 1.22
C MET A 124 7.41 -23.48 0.81
N LEU A 125 6.18 -22.97 0.61
CA LEU A 125 5.01 -23.78 0.30
C LEU A 125 5.02 -24.30 -1.16
N THR A 126 5.50 -23.50 -2.12
CA THR A 126 5.63 -23.93 -3.53
C THR A 126 6.54 -25.16 -3.63
N GLU A 127 7.69 -25.17 -2.93
CA GLU A 127 8.59 -26.32 -2.89
C GLU A 127 7.97 -27.55 -2.19
N ARG A 128 6.85 -27.37 -1.52
CA ARG A 128 6.09 -28.42 -0.81
C ARG A 128 4.77 -28.77 -1.47
N GLY A 129 4.57 -28.38 -2.73
CA GLY A 129 3.46 -28.84 -3.55
C GLY A 129 2.15 -28.06 -3.40
N PHE A 130 2.18 -26.86 -2.85
CA PHE A 130 1.06 -25.92 -2.89
C PHE A 130 1.03 -25.17 -4.23
N ASN A 131 -0.17 -24.80 -4.70
CA ASN A 131 -0.31 -23.69 -5.62
C ASN A 131 -0.23 -22.38 -4.83
N THR A 132 0.42 -21.36 -5.40
CA THR A 132 0.66 -20.10 -4.69
C THR A 132 0.23 -18.90 -5.51
N TYR A 133 -0.66 -18.08 -4.93
CA TYR A 133 -1.32 -16.96 -5.61
C TYR A 133 -1.16 -15.68 -4.80
N MET A 134 -0.80 -14.59 -5.49
CA MET A 134 -0.76 -13.24 -4.94
C MET A 134 -1.77 -12.36 -5.65
N LEU A 135 -2.67 -11.72 -4.90
CA LEU A 135 -3.66 -10.78 -5.41
C LEU A 135 -3.54 -9.44 -4.66
N GLY A 136 -3.49 -8.35 -5.43
CA GLY A 136 -3.51 -7.00 -4.89
C GLY A 136 -2.13 -6.41 -4.55
N LYS A 137 -2.01 -5.71 -3.43
CA LYS A 137 -0.82 -4.94 -3.00
C LYS A 137 0.35 -5.84 -2.61
N TRP A 138 1.48 -5.69 -3.32
CA TRP A 138 2.74 -6.37 -2.96
C TRP A 138 3.58 -5.59 -1.94
N HIS A 139 4.04 -4.40 -2.32
CA HIS A 139 4.80 -3.45 -1.50
C HIS A 139 6.06 -4.02 -0.83
N LEU A 140 6.74 -4.97 -1.48
CA LEU A 140 7.98 -5.61 -1.02
C LEU A 140 9.07 -5.59 -2.12
N CYS A 141 9.04 -4.57 -2.98
CA CYS A 141 9.96 -4.37 -4.07
C CYS A 141 10.44 -2.92 -4.04
N ALA A 142 11.75 -2.68 -4.14
CA ALA A 142 12.30 -1.34 -4.16
C ALA A 142 11.82 -0.56 -5.42
N GLU A 143 11.61 0.76 -5.29
CA GLU A 143 11.03 1.61 -6.35
C GLU A 143 11.83 1.55 -7.67
N ASP A 144 13.15 1.47 -7.60
CA ASP A 144 14.02 1.36 -8.78
C ASP A 144 13.88 0.02 -9.53
N GLU A 145 13.28 -0.99 -8.90
CA GLU A 145 12.98 -2.28 -9.52
C GLU A 145 11.55 -2.39 -10.07
N MET A 146 10.66 -1.43 -9.83
CA MET A 146 9.26 -1.43 -10.29
C MET A 146 9.13 -0.97 -11.74
N ASN A 147 9.90 -1.55 -12.67
CA ASN A 147 9.85 -1.23 -14.08
C ASN A 147 10.22 -2.41 -14.97
N MET A 148 9.95 -2.32 -16.28
CA MET A 148 10.16 -3.42 -17.22
C MET A 148 11.63 -3.72 -17.55
N ALA A 149 12.55 -2.79 -17.26
CA ALA A 149 13.98 -2.99 -17.48
C ALA A 149 14.68 -3.67 -16.29
N SER A 150 14.10 -3.65 -15.10
CA SER A 150 14.66 -4.24 -13.89
C SER A 150 14.55 -5.77 -13.86
N SER A 151 15.31 -6.40 -12.94
CA SER A 151 15.13 -7.80 -12.57
C SER A 151 13.78 -8.00 -11.89
N LYS A 152 13.07 -9.09 -12.20
CA LYS A 152 11.80 -9.45 -11.57
C LYS A 152 11.97 -10.38 -10.36
N ARG A 153 13.21 -10.53 -9.85
CA ARG A 153 13.51 -11.48 -8.78
C ARG A 153 12.85 -11.12 -7.43
N ASN A 154 12.55 -9.83 -7.19
CA ASN A 154 11.87 -9.34 -6.00
C ASN A 154 10.36 -9.10 -6.23
N TRP A 155 9.87 -9.31 -7.43
CA TRP A 155 8.45 -9.31 -7.74
C TRP A 155 7.78 -10.58 -7.20
N PRO A 156 6.45 -10.64 -7.05
CA PRO A 156 5.76 -11.79 -6.46
C PRO A 156 6.16 -13.14 -7.10
N ILE A 157 6.23 -13.21 -8.43
CA ILE A 157 6.64 -14.45 -9.14
C ILE A 157 8.07 -14.86 -8.75
N GLY A 158 8.98 -13.92 -8.65
CA GLY A 158 10.37 -14.17 -8.21
C GLY A 158 10.46 -14.65 -6.76
N ARG A 159 9.48 -14.30 -5.93
CA ARG A 159 9.41 -14.60 -4.50
C ARG A 159 8.42 -15.72 -4.17
N GLY A 160 8.19 -16.64 -5.11
CA GLY A 160 7.56 -17.94 -4.86
C GLY A 160 6.07 -18.03 -5.19
N PHE A 161 5.46 -17.00 -5.75
CA PHE A 161 4.09 -17.08 -6.25
C PHE A 161 4.08 -17.60 -7.70
N GLU A 162 3.19 -18.52 -8.01
CA GLU A 162 2.99 -19.05 -9.36
C GLU A 162 2.15 -18.10 -10.22
N ARG A 163 1.26 -17.32 -9.59
CA ARG A 163 0.43 -16.31 -10.25
C ARG A 163 0.39 -15.03 -9.41
N PHE A 164 0.35 -13.91 -10.11
CA PHE A 164 0.18 -12.58 -9.51
C PHE A 164 -0.81 -11.74 -10.32
N TYR A 165 -1.69 -11.03 -9.63
CA TYR A 165 -2.52 -9.99 -10.23
C TYR A 165 -2.77 -8.87 -9.20
N GLY A 166 -2.24 -7.68 -9.47
CA GLY A 166 -2.32 -6.56 -8.53
C GLY A 166 -1.32 -5.46 -8.86
N PHE A 167 -0.81 -4.79 -7.84
CA PHE A 167 0.16 -3.70 -7.99
C PHE A 167 1.38 -3.87 -7.09
N LEU A 168 2.49 -3.21 -7.47
CA LEU A 168 3.79 -3.42 -6.81
C LEU A 168 4.09 -2.39 -5.72
N GLY A 169 3.57 -1.17 -5.85
CA GLY A 169 3.88 -0.04 -4.98
C GLY A 169 3.08 0.02 -3.69
N ALA A 170 3.18 1.16 -2.99
CA ALA A 170 2.56 1.40 -1.71
C ALA A 170 1.04 1.60 -1.80
N GLU A 171 0.59 2.28 -2.85
CA GLU A 171 -0.82 2.57 -3.09
C GLU A 171 -1.17 2.49 -4.58
N THR A 172 -2.44 2.49 -4.89
CA THR A 172 -2.95 2.60 -6.26
C THR A 172 -4.34 3.23 -6.27
N ASN A 173 -4.68 3.90 -7.37
CA ASN A 173 -6.04 4.35 -7.64
C ASN A 173 -6.96 3.12 -7.78
N GLN A 174 -8.09 3.09 -7.06
CA GLN A 174 -8.99 1.92 -7.08
C GLN A 174 -9.88 1.86 -8.34
N TRP A 175 -9.99 2.99 -9.06
CA TRP A 175 -10.72 3.12 -10.31
C TRP A 175 -9.84 2.95 -11.55
N TYR A 176 -8.56 3.28 -11.42
CA TYR A 176 -7.53 3.19 -12.46
C TYR A 176 -6.21 2.67 -11.85
N PRO A 177 -6.13 1.39 -11.47
CA PRO A 177 -4.97 0.85 -10.77
C PRO A 177 -3.77 0.59 -11.70
N ASP A 178 -2.57 0.65 -11.12
CA ASP A 178 -1.31 0.25 -11.76
C ASP A 178 -1.20 -1.28 -11.84
N LEU A 179 -1.93 -1.92 -12.74
CA LEU A 179 -2.06 -3.36 -12.79
C LEU A 179 -0.85 -4.07 -13.37
N VAL A 180 -0.46 -5.13 -12.68
CA VAL A 180 0.53 -6.12 -13.15
C VAL A 180 -0.10 -7.51 -13.10
N HIS A 181 0.01 -8.25 -14.19
CA HIS A 181 -0.36 -9.66 -14.29
C HIS A 181 0.91 -10.50 -14.46
N ASP A 182 1.20 -11.32 -13.46
CA ASP A 182 2.46 -12.07 -13.32
C ASP A 182 3.68 -11.11 -13.32
N ASN A 183 4.36 -10.95 -14.44
CA ASN A 183 5.53 -10.07 -14.57
C ASN A 183 5.34 -8.97 -15.64
N HIS A 184 4.09 -8.66 -16.00
CA HIS A 184 3.81 -7.71 -17.07
C HIS A 184 2.70 -6.73 -16.71
N PRO A 185 2.91 -5.41 -16.84
CA PRO A 185 1.86 -4.42 -16.69
C PRO A 185 0.73 -4.66 -17.69
N VAL A 186 -0.52 -4.53 -17.23
CA VAL A 186 -1.72 -4.75 -18.04
C VAL A 186 -2.73 -3.63 -17.79
N GLU A 187 -3.54 -3.35 -18.80
CA GLU A 187 -4.67 -2.43 -18.64
C GLU A 187 -5.81 -3.11 -17.88
N GLN A 188 -6.61 -2.32 -17.16
CA GLN A 188 -7.83 -2.81 -16.53
C GLN A 188 -8.85 -3.28 -17.55
N PRO A 189 -9.68 -4.29 -17.23
CA PRO A 189 -10.54 -4.95 -18.20
C PRO A 189 -11.76 -4.11 -18.66
N LYS A 190 -12.09 -3.04 -17.94
CA LYS A 190 -13.21 -2.13 -18.22
C LYS A 190 -12.99 -0.78 -17.53
N SER A 191 -13.69 0.26 -17.99
CA SER A 191 -13.64 1.58 -17.38
C SER A 191 -14.49 1.68 -16.09
N PRO A 192 -14.29 2.72 -15.25
CA PRO A 192 -15.17 2.99 -14.11
C PRO A 192 -16.65 3.19 -14.50
N GLU A 193 -16.92 3.78 -15.65
CA GLU A 193 -18.27 3.97 -16.20
C GLU A 193 -18.94 2.63 -16.51
N GLU A 194 -18.17 1.61 -16.87
CA GLU A 194 -18.61 0.22 -17.05
C GLU A 194 -18.70 -0.56 -15.73
N GLY A 195 -18.48 0.10 -14.59
CA GLY A 195 -18.56 -0.47 -13.25
C GLY A 195 -17.28 -1.16 -12.81
N TYR A 196 -16.10 -0.70 -13.26
CA TYR A 196 -14.82 -1.17 -12.73
C TYR A 196 -14.60 -0.69 -11.29
N HIS A 197 -14.01 -1.55 -10.50
CA HIS A 197 -13.38 -1.22 -9.21
C HIS A 197 -12.36 -2.32 -8.86
N PHE A 198 -11.19 -1.93 -8.39
CA PHE A 198 -10.07 -2.84 -8.15
C PHE A 198 -10.40 -3.99 -7.18
N SER A 199 -11.12 -3.72 -6.06
CA SER A 199 -11.50 -4.77 -5.12
C SER A 199 -12.35 -5.88 -5.76
N ALA A 200 -13.22 -5.54 -6.74
CA ALA A 200 -14.00 -6.52 -7.46
C ALA A 200 -13.15 -7.31 -8.46
N ASP A 201 -12.26 -6.63 -9.18
CA ASP A 201 -11.41 -7.22 -10.20
C ASP A 201 -10.44 -8.26 -9.61
N ILE A 202 -9.71 -7.91 -8.53
CA ILE A 202 -8.83 -8.89 -7.86
C ILE A 202 -9.59 -10.07 -7.26
N THR A 203 -10.85 -9.86 -6.86
CA THR A 203 -11.73 -10.95 -6.39
C THR A 203 -12.11 -11.88 -7.54
N ASP A 204 -12.46 -11.34 -8.71
CA ASP A 204 -12.73 -12.13 -9.90
C ASP A 204 -11.52 -12.97 -10.30
N LYS A 205 -10.30 -12.39 -10.25
CA LYS A 205 -9.04 -13.10 -10.51
C LYS A 205 -8.73 -14.17 -9.44
N ALA A 206 -8.99 -13.88 -8.17
CA ALA A 206 -8.84 -14.89 -7.12
C ALA A 206 -9.72 -16.12 -7.39
N LEU A 207 -10.98 -15.89 -7.73
CA LEU A 207 -11.92 -16.96 -8.09
C LEU A 207 -11.50 -17.72 -9.36
N GLU A 208 -10.97 -17.01 -10.37
CA GLU A 208 -10.40 -17.61 -11.59
C GLU A 208 -9.24 -18.55 -11.22
N PHE A 209 -8.24 -18.10 -10.47
CA PHE A 209 -7.08 -18.91 -10.11
C PHE A 209 -7.43 -20.15 -9.29
N ILE A 210 -8.37 -20.02 -8.33
CA ILE A 210 -8.84 -21.18 -7.57
C ILE A 210 -9.55 -22.18 -8.47
N ARG A 211 -10.46 -21.73 -9.35
CA ARG A 211 -11.24 -22.59 -10.26
C ARG A 211 -10.34 -23.35 -11.22
N ASP A 212 -9.38 -22.67 -11.84
CA ASP A 212 -8.45 -23.26 -12.79
C ASP A 212 -7.66 -24.41 -12.15
N ALA A 213 -7.11 -24.19 -10.97
CA ALA A 213 -6.33 -25.21 -10.29
C ALA A 213 -7.20 -26.37 -9.79
N LYS A 214 -8.34 -26.07 -9.17
CA LYS A 214 -9.23 -27.09 -8.60
C LYS A 214 -9.95 -27.92 -9.65
N ALA A 215 -10.15 -27.40 -10.86
CA ALA A 215 -10.68 -28.18 -11.99
C ALA A 215 -9.73 -29.29 -12.44
N ILE A 216 -8.43 -29.13 -12.24
CA ILE A 216 -7.38 -30.08 -12.67
C ILE A 216 -6.90 -30.95 -11.50
N ALA A 217 -6.61 -30.34 -10.35
CA ALA A 217 -6.06 -30.98 -9.18
C ALA A 217 -6.83 -30.58 -7.89
N PRO A 218 -8.05 -31.08 -7.69
CA PRO A 218 -8.92 -30.67 -6.58
C PRO A 218 -8.32 -30.89 -5.19
N GLU A 219 -7.44 -31.89 -5.05
CA GLU A 219 -6.81 -32.25 -3.78
C GLU A 219 -5.54 -31.41 -3.50
N ARG A 220 -4.96 -30.73 -4.50
CA ARG A 220 -3.77 -29.92 -4.31
C ARG A 220 -4.15 -28.66 -3.53
N PRO A 221 -3.55 -28.39 -2.35
CA PRO A 221 -3.87 -27.20 -1.58
C PRO A 221 -3.28 -25.95 -2.24
N PHE A 222 -3.88 -24.79 -1.94
CA PHE A 222 -3.36 -23.51 -2.35
C PHE A 222 -2.95 -22.64 -1.15
N PHE A 223 -2.03 -21.74 -1.37
CA PHE A 223 -1.74 -20.59 -0.55
C PHE A 223 -2.09 -19.33 -1.35
N MET A 224 -3.06 -18.56 -0.88
CA MET A 224 -3.46 -17.30 -1.49
C MET A 224 -3.19 -16.14 -0.54
N TYR A 225 -2.35 -15.20 -0.95
CA TYR A 225 -2.07 -13.95 -0.28
C TYR A 225 -2.92 -12.85 -0.93
N PHE A 226 -4.05 -12.52 -0.31
CA PHE A 226 -5.06 -11.61 -0.83
C PHE A 226 -4.97 -10.26 -0.10
N CYS A 227 -4.50 -9.22 -0.80
CA CYS A 227 -4.19 -7.91 -0.27
C CYS A 227 -4.96 -6.82 -1.05
N PRO A 228 -6.19 -6.50 -0.68
CA PRO A 228 -7.05 -5.63 -1.49
C PRO A 228 -6.57 -4.18 -1.64
N GLY A 229 -5.58 -3.73 -0.83
CA GLY A 229 -5.18 -2.32 -0.78
C GLY A 229 -6.21 -1.43 -0.08
N ALA A 230 -7.36 -1.97 0.29
CA ALA A 230 -8.36 -1.28 1.10
C ALA A 230 -8.05 -1.49 2.60
N ALA A 231 -8.19 -0.47 3.45
CA ALA A 231 -8.74 0.83 3.14
C ALA A 231 -7.67 1.95 3.14
N HIS A 232 -6.50 1.71 2.54
CA HIS A 232 -5.49 2.75 2.30
C HIS A 232 -6.05 3.85 1.39
N ALA A 233 -5.58 5.09 1.54
CA ALA A 233 -5.90 6.16 0.62
C ALA A 233 -5.36 5.84 -0.81
N PRO A 234 -5.98 6.33 -1.87
CA PRO A 234 -7.21 7.12 -1.88
C PRO A 234 -8.44 6.30 -1.47
N HIS A 235 -9.28 6.88 -0.62
CA HIS A 235 -10.50 6.21 -0.21
C HIS A 235 -11.52 6.24 -1.34
N HIS A 236 -11.49 5.25 -2.20
CA HIS A 236 -12.39 5.11 -3.34
C HIS A 236 -13.47 4.07 -3.07
N ALA A 237 -14.72 4.45 -3.21
CA ALA A 237 -15.86 3.56 -3.01
C ALA A 237 -16.98 3.87 -3.99
N PRO A 238 -17.73 2.86 -4.47
CA PRO A 238 -18.97 3.11 -5.19
C PRO A 238 -19.92 3.95 -4.32
N LYS A 239 -20.53 4.99 -4.92
CA LYS A 239 -21.31 6.00 -4.20
C LYS A 239 -22.39 5.40 -3.31
N GLU A 240 -23.07 4.36 -3.79
CA GLU A 240 -24.13 3.68 -3.05
C GLU A 240 -23.62 3.01 -1.76
N TRP A 241 -22.35 2.60 -1.69
CA TRP A 241 -21.75 2.04 -0.49
C TRP A 241 -21.39 3.13 0.52
N ALA A 242 -20.85 4.25 0.06
CA ALA A 242 -20.60 5.41 0.92
C ALA A 242 -21.91 5.99 1.48
N ASP A 243 -22.96 6.06 0.66
CA ASP A 243 -24.25 6.64 1.02
C ASP A 243 -25.03 5.78 2.05
N LYS A 244 -24.72 4.47 2.22
CA LYS A 244 -25.24 3.66 3.33
C LYS A 244 -24.86 4.23 4.71
N TYR A 245 -23.76 4.96 4.78
CA TYR A 245 -23.23 5.53 6.02
C TYR A 245 -23.63 7.00 6.25
N LYS A 246 -24.44 7.58 5.36
CA LYS A 246 -24.87 8.97 5.48
C LYS A 246 -25.50 9.24 6.85
N GLY A 247 -24.89 10.19 7.59
CA GLY A 247 -25.29 10.57 8.95
C GLY A 247 -24.78 9.64 10.07
N LYS A 248 -24.15 8.51 9.75
CA LYS A 248 -23.65 7.55 10.76
C LYS A 248 -22.44 8.09 11.54
N PHE A 249 -21.76 9.11 11.05
CA PHE A 249 -20.59 9.74 11.65
C PHE A 249 -20.85 11.15 12.16
N ASP A 250 -22.12 11.57 12.28
CA ASP A 250 -22.52 12.90 12.79
C ASP A 250 -22.09 13.14 14.22
N MET A 251 -21.88 12.06 15.01
CA MET A 251 -21.41 12.15 16.38
C MET A 251 -19.98 12.70 16.52
N GLY A 252 -19.17 12.66 15.45
CA GLY A 252 -17.75 13.02 15.47
C GLY A 252 -16.84 11.94 16.09
N TYR A 253 -15.53 12.11 15.90
CA TYR A 253 -14.56 11.05 16.22
C TYR A 253 -14.35 10.84 17.73
N GLU A 254 -14.46 11.86 18.60
CA GLU A 254 -14.34 11.66 20.06
C GLU A 254 -15.52 10.86 20.60
N ARG A 255 -16.74 11.17 20.16
CA ARG A 255 -17.93 10.41 20.56
C ARG A 255 -17.95 9.00 19.98
N TYR A 256 -17.44 8.82 18.76
CA TYR A 256 -17.22 7.50 18.18
C TYR A 256 -16.36 6.62 19.10
N ARG A 257 -15.23 7.15 19.60
CA ARG A 257 -14.33 6.44 20.52
C ARG A 257 -15.04 5.98 21.79
N GLU A 258 -15.86 6.83 22.40
CA GLU A 258 -16.62 6.47 23.59
C GLU A 258 -17.59 5.31 23.33
N LEU A 259 -18.33 5.37 22.22
CA LEU A 259 -19.29 4.33 21.84
C LEU A 259 -18.59 3.01 21.56
N VAL A 260 -17.49 3.05 20.81
CA VAL A 260 -16.73 1.85 20.44
C VAL A 260 -16.07 1.22 21.67
N LEU A 261 -15.46 2.01 22.56
CA LEU A 261 -14.88 1.46 23.80
C LEU A 261 -15.94 0.75 24.64
N ALA A 262 -17.14 1.33 24.76
CA ALA A 262 -18.23 0.68 25.49
C ALA A 262 -18.61 -0.68 24.86
N ARG A 263 -18.69 -0.76 23.53
CA ARG A 263 -18.93 -2.02 22.82
C ARG A 263 -17.78 -3.03 23.01
N GLN A 264 -16.53 -2.58 22.91
CA GLN A 264 -15.36 -3.43 23.10
C GLN A 264 -15.33 -4.08 24.49
N LYS A 265 -15.69 -3.31 25.54
CA LYS A 265 -15.83 -3.85 26.89
C LYS A 265 -16.96 -4.88 26.98
N GLN A 266 -18.13 -4.57 26.42
CA GLN A 266 -19.26 -5.49 26.39
C GLN A 266 -18.94 -6.80 25.65
N MET A 267 -18.17 -6.73 24.58
CA MET A 267 -17.72 -7.90 23.80
C MET A 267 -16.55 -8.64 24.43
N GLY A 268 -15.97 -8.13 25.53
CA GLY A 268 -14.80 -8.72 26.18
C GLY A 268 -13.50 -8.61 25.37
N LEU A 269 -13.42 -7.65 24.46
CA LEU A 269 -12.24 -7.43 23.61
C LEU A 269 -11.11 -6.72 24.36
N VAL A 270 -11.48 -5.89 25.33
CA VAL A 270 -10.55 -5.15 26.18
C VAL A 270 -10.97 -5.26 27.65
N PRO A 271 -10.06 -5.12 28.62
CA PRO A 271 -10.39 -5.10 30.04
C PRO A 271 -11.41 -4.01 30.39
N GLU A 272 -12.28 -4.28 31.39
CA GLU A 272 -13.32 -3.33 31.86
C GLU A 272 -12.76 -1.98 32.32
N ASN A 273 -11.55 -1.98 32.86
CA ASN A 273 -10.87 -0.76 33.33
C ASN A 273 -10.15 0.02 32.22
N THR A 274 -10.19 -0.44 30.96
CA THR A 274 -9.55 0.27 29.85
C THR A 274 -10.12 1.70 29.74
N ALA A 275 -9.23 2.68 29.68
CA ALA A 275 -9.55 4.09 29.47
C ALA A 275 -9.21 4.52 28.05
N LEU A 276 -9.83 5.58 27.55
CA LEU A 276 -9.40 6.23 26.31
C LEU A 276 -8.13 7.04 26.57
N SER A 277 -7.17 6.95 25.65
CA SER A 277 -6.08 7.93 25.64
C SER A 277 -6.63 9.32 25.30
N PRO A 278 -6.03 10.41 25.84
CA PRO A 278 -6.38 11.76 25.41
C PRO A 278 -6.17 11.94 23.90
N ILE A 279 -6.80 12.93 23.29
CA ILE A 279 -6.40 13.41 21.97
C ILE A 279 -5.03 14.10 22.08
N ASN A 280 -4.18 14.02 21.05
CA ASN A 280 -2.82 14.55 21.07
C ASN A 280 -1.97 14.06 22.28
N PRO A 281 -1.87 12.76 22.52
CA PRO A 281 -1.36 12.23 23.79
C PRO A 281 0.15 12.41 23.98
N ILE A 282 0.91 12.71 22.93
CA ILE A 282 2.35 13.03 23.00
C ILE A 282 2.65 14.51 22.78
N GLY A 283 1.69 15.31 22.34
CA GLY A 283 1.84 16.74 22.23
C GLY A 283 1.19 17.38 21.01
N THR A 284 1.41 18.67 20.90
CA THR A 284 0.92 19.50 19.80
C THR A 284 2.06 20.35 19.24
N PRO A 285 1.97 20.84 17.99
CA PRO A 285 3.00 21.68 17.40
C PRO A 285 3.31 22.97 18.18
N ALA A 286 2.32 23.48 18.93
CA ALA A 286 2.47 24.69 19.72
C ALA A 286 3.24 24.45 21.05
N GLU A 287 3.02 23.29 21.67
CA GLU A 287 3.43 23.02 23.05
C GLU A 287 4.67 22.11 23.13
N THR A 288 4.79 21.16 22.24
CA THR A 288 5.81 20.11 22.29
C THR A 288 6.94 20.39 21.31
N LYS A 289 8.17 20.35 21.81
CA LYS A 289 9.39 20.61 21.03
C LYS A 289 10.48 19.62 21.39
N SER A 290 11.35 19.36 20.42
CA SER A 290 12.60 18.64 20.64
C SER A 290 13.55 19.42 21.57
N PRO A 291 14.61 18.78 22.08
CA PRO A 291 15.63 19.46 22.89
C PRO A 291 16.30 20.66 22.18
N ASP A 292 16.43 20.63 20.87
CA ASP A 292 16.96 21.71 20.04
C ASP A 292 15.89 22.67 19.48
N GLY A 293 14.63 22.52 19.92
CA GLY A 293 13.53 23.45 19.66
C GLY A 293 12.69 23.19 18.41
N LYS A 294 12.86 22.05 17.71
CA LYS A 294 12.01 21.65 16.59
C LYS A 294 10.60 21.33 17.11
N PRO A 295 9.52 21.78 16.44
CA PRO A 295 8.16 21.54 16.90
C PRO A 295 7.74 20.06 16.69
N PHE A 296 6.69 19.66 17.40
CA PHE A 296 5.98 18.42 17.10
C PHE A 296 5.42 18.45 15.66
N PRO A 297 5.44 17.33 14.89
CA PRO A 297 4.96 17.32 13.53
C PRO A 297 3.49 17.78 13.41
N ALA A 298 3.23 18.77 12.56
CA ALA A 298 1.88 19.29 12.35
C ALA A 298 0.92 18.25 11.74
N LEU A 299 1.45 17.29 10.98
CA LEU A 299 0.71 16.16 10.40
C LEU A 299 -0.01 15.33 11.47
N ASP A 300 0.58 15.17 12.64
CA ASP A 300 0.08 14.31 13.72
C ASP A 300 -0.83 15.04 14.74
N TYR A 301 -1.31 16.23 14.37
CA TYR A 301 -2.22 16.99 15.20
C TYR A 301 -3.68 16.63 14.94
N VAL A 302 -4.44 16.36 16.03
CA VAL A 302 -5.89 16.18 15.98
C VAL A 302 -6.58 17.45 16.45
N LYS A 303 -7.39 18.06 15.58
CA LYS A 303 -8.28 19.16 15.96
C LYS A 303 -9.44 18.61 16.80
N PRO A 304 -9.74 19.17 17.99
CA PRO A 304 -10.91 18.72 18.78
C PRO A 304 -12.22 18.96 18.00
N TRP A 305 -13.09 17.94 17.93
CA TRP A 305 -14.32 17.97 17.12
C TRP A 305 -15.22 19.17 17.43
N ASP A 306 -15.40 19.47 18.71
CA ASP A 306 -16.30 20.56 19.15
C ASP A 306 -15.77 21.96 18.78
N THR A 307 -14.49 22.07 18.43
CA THR A 307 -13.87 23.35 18.01
C THR A 307 -14.01 23.62 16.51
N LEU A 308 -14.47 22.61 15.75
CA LEU A 308 -14.57 22.72 14.29
C LEU A 308 -15.80 23.52 13.87
N PRO A 309 -15.69 24.37 12.83
CA PRO A 309 -16.86 24.94 12.16
C PRO A 309 -17.70 23.85 11.48
N GLU A 310 -18.98 24.13 11.23
CA GLU A 310 -19.92 23.13 10.69
C GLU A 310 -19.52 22.65 9.30
N GLU A 311 -18.93 23.52 8.49
CA GLU A 311 -18.44 23.21 7.14
C GLU A 311 -17.29 22.18 7.18
N GLU A 312 -16.35 22.30 8.13
CA GLU A 312 -15.31 21.28 8.34
C GLU A 312 -15.92 19.96 8.83
N LYS A 313 -16.85 20.01 9.79
CA LYS A 313 -17.57 18.81 10.26
C LYS A 313 -18.29 18.09 9.15
N GLN A 314 -18.96 18.83 8.25
CA GLN A 314 -19.64 18.26 7.09
C GLN A 314 -18.68 17.51 6.18
N LEU A 315 -17.53 18.10 5.87
CA LEU A 315 -16.50 17.46 5.05
C LEU A 315 -15.92 16.21 5.72
N TYR A 316 -15.56 16.31 7.00
CA TYR A 316 -14.92 15.21 7.73
C TYR A 316 -15.87 14.03 7.97
N ARG A 317 -17.17 14.29 8.19
CA ARG A 317 -18.21 13.23 8.22
C ARG A 317 -18.26 12.50 6.90
N ARG A 318 -18.31 13.24 5.78
CA ARG A 318 -18.38 12.63 4.45
C ARG A 318 -17.14 11.80 4.12
N MET A 319 -15.96 12.25 4.51
CA MET A 319 -14.72 11.47 4.36
C MET A 319 -14.79 10.14 5.13
N ALA A 320 -15.30 10.14 6.37
CA ALA A 320 -15.50 8.91 7.14
C ALA A 320 -16.56 7.97 6.52
N GLU A 321 -17.66 8.53 5.97
CA GLU A 321 -18.69 7.76 5.25
C GLU A 321 -18.11 7.05 4.02
N VAL A 322 -17.23 7.72 3.28
CA VAL A 322 -16.55 7.16 2.10
C VAL A 322 -15.58 6.04 2.51
N TYR A 323 -14.78 6.26 3.56
CA TYR A 323 -13.92 5.21 4.12
C TYR A 323 -14.73 3.98 4.55
N ALA A 324 -15.83 4.19 5.26
CA ALA A 324 -16.72 3.11 5.69
C ALA A 324 -17.33 2.36 4.50
N GLY A 325 -17.72 3.09 3.47
CA GLY A 325 -18.21 2.50 2.21
C GLY A 325 -17.15 1.66 1.52
N PHE A 326 -15.91 2.12 1.48
CA PHE A 326 -14.79 1.40 0.89
C PHE A 326 -14.50 0.09 1.63
N LEU A 327 -14.46 0.16 2.97
CA LEU A 327 -14.24 -1.03 3.80
C LEU A 327 -15.37 -2.06 3.62
N SER A 328 -16.64 -1.62 3.69
CA SER A 328 -17.81 -2.50 3.51
C SER A 328 -17.91 -3.10 2.11
N TYR A 329 -17.59 -2.32 1.08
CA TYR A 329 -17.57 -2.81 -0.29
C TYR A 329 -16.52 -3.90 -0.48
N THR A 330 -15.34 -3.71 0.06
CA THR A 330 -14.26 -4.70 -0.02
C THR A 330 -14.58 -5.94 0.83
N ASP A 331 -15.19 -5.79 2.01
CA ASP A 331 -15.71 -6.92 2.80
C ASP A 331 -16.69 -7.77 1.99
N HIS A 332 -17.61 -7.12 1.25
CA HIS A 332 -18.54 -7.82 0.36
C HIS A 332 -17.80 -8.59 -0.75
N GLN A 333 -16.74 -8.01 -1.34
CA GLN A 333 -15.98 -8.71 -2.37
C GLN A 333 -15.23 -9.92 -1.78
N ILE A 334 -14.63 -9.80 -0.60
CA ILE A 334 -14.02 -10.93 0.12
C ILE A 334 -15.08 -12.00 0.40
N GLY A 335 -16.30 -11.60 0.75
CA GLY A 335 -17.44 -12.51 0.95
C GLY A 335 -17.68 -13.44 -0.23
N ARG A 336 -17.51 -12.97 -1.45
CA ARG A 336 -17.64 -13.79 -2.67
C ARG A 336 -16.62 -14.94 -2.72
N ILE A 337 -15.38 -14.72 -2.21
CA ILE A 337 -14.37 -15.78 -2.12
C ILE A 337 -14.80 -16.82 -1.07
N ILE A 338 -15.25 -16.36 0.10
CA ILE A 338 -15.69 -17.23 1.19
C ILE A 338 -16.91 -18.07 0.76
N ASP A 339 -17.89 -17.45 0.09
CA ASP A 339 -19.07 -18.14 -0.45
C ASP A 339 -18.70 -19.19 -1.49
N PHE A 340 -17.74 -18.89 -2.37
CA PHE A 340 -17.26 -19.86 -3.33
C PHE A 340 -16.57 -21.06 -2.66
N LEU A 341 -15.75 -20.82 -1.65
CA LEU A 341 -15.08 -21.89 -0.90
C LEU A 341 -16.10 -22.76 -0.15
N GLU A 342 -17.16 -22.17 0.39
CA GLU A 342 -18.25 -22.92 1.01
C GLU A 342 -19.02 -23.75 -0.02
N GLN A 343 -19.49 -23.15 -1.11
CA GLN A 343 -20.24 -23.81 -2.18
C GLN A 343 -19.46 -24.95 -2.85
N SER A 344 -18.14 -24.82 -2.94
CA SER A 344 -17.25 -25.84 -3.49
C SER A 344 -16.80 -26.90 -2.46
N GLY A 345 -17.24 -26.80 -1.20
CA GLY A 345 -16.85 -27.71 -0.12
C GLY A 345 -15.40 -27.60 0.29
N GLN A 346 -14.77 -26.45 0.02
CA GLN A 346 -13.37 -26.20 0.36
C GLN A 346 -13.20 -25.43 1.69
N LEU A 347 -14.23 -24.69 2.16
CA LEU A 347 -14.10 -23.79 3.30
C LEU A 347 -13.66 -24.51 4.58
N ASP A 348 -14.23 -25.70 4.87
CA ASP A 348 -13.84 -26.47 6.04
C ASP A 348 -12.36 -26.86 6.08
N LYS A 349 -11.76 -27.07 4.91
CA LYS A 349 -10.34 -27.41 4.70
C LYS A 349 -9.47 -26.18 4.45
N THR A 350 -9.98 -24.99 4.64
CA THR A 350 -9.25 -23.73 4.40
C THR A 350 -8.95 -23.04 5.73
N LEU A 351 -7.67 -22.81 6.00
CA LEU A 351 -7.20 -21.91 7.06
C LEU A 351 -7.34 -20.47 6.51
N VAL A 352 -8.30 -19.73 7.04
CA VAL A 352 -8.51 -18.32 6.71
C VAL A 352 -7.88 -17.47 7.80
N ILE A 353 -6.92 -16.63 7.44
CA ILE A 353 -6.25 -15.65 8.31
C ILE A 353 -6.57 -14.26 7.79
N VAL A 354 -7.08 -13.39 8.65
CA VAL A 354 -7.39 -12.00 8.31
C VAL A 354 -6.63 -11.09 9.24
N VAL A 355 -5.83 -10.18 8.69
CA VAL A 355 -5.05 -9.19 9.44
C VAL A 355 -5.16 -7.80 8.81
N SER A 356 -4.81 -6.76 9.56
CA SER A 356 -4.37 -5.46 9.01
C SER A 356 -2.86 -5.35 9.14
N ASP A 357 -2.21 -4.63 8.23
CA ASP A 357 -0.75 -4.50 8.26
C ASP A 357 -0.22 -3.41 9.20
N ASN A 358 -1.06 -2.46 9.58
CA ASN A 358 -0.81 -1.45 10.60
C ASN A 358 -2.12 -0.81 11.03
N GLY A 359 -2.05 0.06 12.03
CA GLY A 359 -3.20 0.85 12.46
C GLY A 359 -3.67 1.84 11.40
N ALA A 360 -4.85 2.41 11.61
CA ALA A 360 -5.44 3.42 10.72
C ALA A 360 -4.48 4.59 10.48
N SER A 361 -4.48 5.12 9.25
CA SER A 361 -3.56 6.18 8.82
C SER A 361 -3.98 7.57 9.31
N GLY A 362 -3.02 8.32 9.84
CA GLY A 362 -3.16 9.74 10.14
C GLY A 362 -2.55 10.66 9.06
N GLU A 363 -2.21 10.14 7.90
CA GLU A 363 -1.45 10.84 6.85
C GLU A 363 -2.25 11.93 6.14
N GLY A 364 -3.58 11.88 6.18
CA GLY A 364 -4.43 13.00 5.79
C GLY A 364 -4.27 14.26 6.65
N GLY A 365 -3.49 14.19 7.74
CA GLY A 365 -3.22 15.31 8.65
C GLY A 365 -4.47 15.87 9.34
N PRO A 366 -4.39 17.08 9.90
CA PRO A 366 -5.48 17.65 10.71
C PRO A 366 -6.78 17.93 9.94
N THR A 367 -6.73 18.00 8.61
CA THR A 367 -7.85 18.43 7.77
C THR A 367 -8.35 17.35 6.81
N GLY A 368 -7.61 16.26 6.64
CA GLY A 368 -7.82 15.37 5.52
C GLY A 368 -7.49 16.06 4.19
N SER A 369 -7.71 15.38 3.09
CA SER A 369 -7.57 15.94 1.74
C SER A 369 -8.66 15.40 0.82
N VAL A 370 -9.06 16.19 -0.16
CA VAL A 370 -9.89 15.76 -1.30
C VAL A 370 -9.01 15.31 -2.46
N ASN A 371 -7.81 15.85 -2.55
CA ASN A 371 -6.82 15.50 -3.56
C ASN A 371 -5.40 15.59 -2.98
N GLU A 372 -4.85 14.47 -2.53
CA GLU A 372 -3.52 14.42 -1.91
C GLU A 372 -2.39 14.86 -2.85
N ASN A 373 -2.61 14.80 -4.19
CA ASN A 373 -1.64 15.35 -5.14
C ASN A 373 -1.45 16.87 -5.00
N ASN A 374 -2.46 17.60 -4.49
CA ASN A 374 -2.29 19.02 -4.14
C ASN A 374 -1.24 19.18 -3.04
N ILE A 375 -1.35 18.42 -1.97
CA ILE A 375 -0.40 18.46 -0.85
C ILE A 375 1.00 18.08 -1.34
N ALA A 376 1.12 17.00 -2.10
CA ALA A 376 2.39 16.55 -2.71
C ALA A 376 3.02 17.62 -3.63
N ASN A 377 2.22 18.48 -4.23
CA ASN A 377 2.68 19.60 -5.04
C ASN A 377 2.77 20.93 -4.27
N GLY A 378 2.46 20.95 -2.96
CA GLY A 378 2.50 22.11 -2.09
C GLY A 378 1.46 23.16 -2.38
N ILE A 379 0.35 22.72 -2.90
CA ILE A 379 -0.84 23.54 -3.11
C ILE A 379 -1.71 23.35 -1.89
N PRO A 380 -1.98 24.41 -1.10
CA PRO A 380 -2.83 24.28 0.08
C PRO A 380 -4.23 23.82 -0.29
N ASP A 381 -4.76 22.86 0.42
CA ASP A 381 -6.17 22.53 0.37
C ASP A 381 -7.01 23.68 0.94
N SER A 382 -7.97 24.15 0.15
CA SER A 382 -8.94 25.14 0.56
C SER A 382 -10.24 24.46 0.95
N LEU A 383 -10.75 24.73 2.15
CA LEU A 383 -12.04 24.21 2.60
C LEU A 383 -13.16 24.53 1.60
N GLU A 384 -13.19 25.80 1.08
CA GLU A 384 -14.18 26.23 0.10
C GLU A 384 -14.14 25.39 -1.19
N GLU A 385 -12.94 25.09 -1.70
CA GLU A 385 -12.77 24.25 -2.88
C GLU A 385 -13.14 22.79 -2.56
N ASN A 386 -12.69 22.26 -1.43
CA ASN A 386 -12.95 20.88 -1.03
C ASN A 386 -14.44 20.57 -0.85
N LEU A 387 -15.23 21.54 -0.37
CA LEU A 387 -16.68 21.40 -0.22
C LEU A 387 -17.42 21.19 -1.55
N LYS A 388 -16.85 21.61 -2.67
CA LYS A 388 -17.42 21.38 -4.00
C LYS A 388 -17.43 19.92 -4.40
N TYR A 389 -16.59 19.10 -3.78
CA TYR A 389 -16.44 17.65 -4.06
C TYR A 389 -17.24 16.75 -3.14
N LEU A 390 -18.01 17.28 -2.17
CA LEU A 390 -18.75 16.47 -1.18
C LEU A 390 -19.57 15.32 -1.80
N GLU A 391 -20.31 15.61 -2.89
CA GLU A 391 -21.19 14.61 -3.52
C GLU A 391 -20.44 13.58 -4.38
N VAL A 392 -19.19 13.85 -4.71
CA VAL A 392 -18.35 13.00 -5.57
C VAL A 392 -17.14 12.43 -4.84
N LEU A 393 -17.01 12.67 -3.54
CA LEU A 393 -15.94 12.04 -2.73
C LEU A 393 -15.99 10.52 -2.84
N GLY A 394 -14.82 9.93 -3.10
CA GLY A 394 -14.64 8.50 -3.32
C GLY A 394 -14.83 8.05 -4.76
N SER A 395 -15.24 8.95 -5.67
CA SER A 395 -15.32 8.70 -7.11
C SER A 395 -13.96 8.89 -7.81
N PRO A 396 -13.86 8.58 -9.12
CA PRO A 396 -12.65 8.87 -9.91
C PRO A 396 -12.24 10.36 -9.99
N LEU A 397 -13.11 11.27 -9.50
CA LEU A 397 -12.83 12.71 -9.51
C LEU A 397 -12.06 13.20 -8.27
N THR A 398 -11.79 12.33 -7.32
CA THR A 398 -11.12 12.66 -6.06
C THR A 398 -9.99 11.70 -5.76
N TYR A 399 -9.03 12.16 -4.99
CA TYR A 399 -7.91 11.36 -4.47
C TYR A 399 -7.82 11.66 -2.97
N ASN A 400 -8.78 11.11 -2.19
CA ASN A 400 -9.13 11.63 -0.87
C ASN A 400 -8.68 10.77 0.29
N HIS A 401 -8.37 11.46 1.40
CA HIS A 401 -8.04 10.89 2.69
C HIS A 401 -8.79 11.61 3.83
N TYR A 402 -9.20 10.90 4.88
CA TYR A 402 -9.84 11.50 6.06
C TYR A 402 -8.83 12.21 6.98
N PRO A 403 -9.28 13.12 7.88
CA PRO A 403 -8.39 13.78 8.85
C PRO A 403 -7.98 12.85 9.99
N SER A 404 -6.81 13.13 10.61
CA SER A 404 -6.18 12.38 11.71
C SER A 404 -7.12 12.08 12.89
N GLY A 405 -8.17 12.88 13.10
CA GLY A 405 -9.21 12.60 14.09
C GLY A 405 -9.93 11.26 13.87
N TRP A 406 -10.17 10.88 12.61
CA TRP A 406 -10.75 9.58 12.29
C TRP A 406 -9.73 8.45 12.38
N ALA A 407 -8.45 8.68 12.09
CA ALA A 407 -7.40 7.71 12.37
C ALA A 407 -7.38 7.33 13.86
N MET A 408 -7.39 8.33 14.73
CA MET A 408 -7.50 8.13 16.19
C MET A 408 -8.77 7.35 16.56
N ALA A 409 -9.91 7.66 15.95
CA ALA A 409 -11.18 6.99 16.22
C ALA A 409 -11.16 5.51 15.83
N PHE A 410 -10.69 5.21 14.64
CA PHE A 410 -10.62 3.84 14.11
C PHE A 410 -9.54 2.97 14.79
N ASN A 411 -8.64 3.55 15.58
CA ASN A 411 -7.69 2.83 16.44
C ASN A 411 -8.14 2.68 17.91
N THR A 412 -9.37 3.05 18.26
CA THR A 412 -9.88 2.94 19.62
C THR A 412 -9.69 1.54 20.21
N PRO A 413 -9.22 1.41 21.48
CA PRO A 413 -8.98 2.46 22.48
C PRO A 413 -7.55 2.98 22.49
N PHE A 414 -6.73 2.57 21.55
CA PHE A 414 -5.29 2.69 21.58
C PHE A 414 -4.78 4.10 21.35
N LYS A 415 -3.53 4.33 21.76
CA LYS A 415 -2.79 5.58 21.66
C LYS A 415 -2.09 5.68 20.32
N MET A 416 -2.17 6.82 19.63
CA MET A 416 -1.61 7.10 18.32
C MET A 416 -2.19 6.22 17.19
N TRP A 417 -1.47 6.12 16.07
CA TRP A 417 -1.88 5.49 14.81
C TRP A 417 -0.66 5.04 13.99
N LYS A 418 -0.86 4.60 12.76
CA LYS A 418 0.19 4.26 11.79
C LYS A 418 1.45 5.12 11.99
N ARG A 419 2.64 4.57 11.80
CA ARG A 419 3.98 5.13 12.02
C ARG A 419 4.47 5.16 13.47
N TYR A 420 3.62 4.90 14.46
CA TYR A 420 4.01 4.96 15.87
C TYR A 420 4.09 3.58 16.52
N SER A 421 5.13 3.35 17.34
CA SER A 421 5.29 2.12 18.14
C SER A 421 4.33 2.05 19.34
N TYR A 422 3.40 2.98 19.49
CA TYR A 422 2.25 2.85 20.41
C TYR A 422 1.21 1.88 19.84
N ASN A 423 0.36 1.35 20.72
CA ASN A 423 -0.59 0.31 20.32
C ASN A 423 -1.56 0.75 19.20
N GLY A 424 -1.87 2.03 19.04
CA GLY A 424 -2.68 2.50 17.92
C GLY A 424 -2.03 2.35 16.55
N GLY A 425 -0.69 2.23 16.51
CA GLY A 425 0.03 1.94 15.26
C GLY A 425 0.33 0.46 15.05
N ILE A 426 0.33 -0.35 16.12
CA ILE A 426 0.85 -1.72 16.08
C ILE A 426 -0.10 -2.81 16.60
N CYS A 427 -1.18 -2.47 17.31
CA CYS A 427 -2.12 -3.48 17.79
C CYS A 427 -3.36 -3.49 16.88
N ASP A 428 -3.42 -4.49 16.01
CA ASP A 428 -4.29 -4.51 14.84
C ASP A 428 -5.22 -5.73 14.82
N PRO A 429 -6.26 -5.72 13.96
CA PRO A 429 -7.17 -6.85 13.84
C PRO A 429 -6.48 -8.14 13.42
N LEU A 430 -6.84 -9.25 14.07
CA LEU A 430 -6.53 -10.61 13.60
C LEU A 430 -7.73 -11.53 13.82
N LEU A 431 -8.20 -12.15 12.75
CA LEU A 431 -9.16 -13.25 12.77
C LEU A 431 -8.50 -14.53 12.21
N ILE A 432 -8.77 -15.67 12.83
CA ILE A 432 -8.35 -16.99 12.30
C ILE A 432 -9.56 -17.92 12.31
N SER A 433 -9.94 -18.39 11.14
CA SER A 433 -11.03 -19.37 10.97
C SER A 433 -10.51 -20.59 10.22
N TRP A 434 -10.70 -21.76 10.79
CA TRP A 434 -10.35 -23.05 10.17
C TRP A 434 -11.28 -24.15 10.72
N PRO A 435 -12.45 -24.36 10.12
CA PRO A 435 -13.47 -25.26 10.68
C PRO A 435 -13.00 -26.68 10.94
N ALA A 436 -12.14 -27.26 10.10
CA ALA A 436 -11.60 -28.61 10.31
C ALA A 436 -10.45 -28.67 11.35
N GLY A 437 -9.75 -27.56 11.59
CA GLY A 437 -8.54 -27.55 12.43
C GLY A 437 -8.70 -26.89 13.79
N ILE A 438 -9.77 -26.11 14.01
CA ILE A 438 -10.06 -25.38 15.25
C ILE A 438 -11.40 -25.85 15.81
N LYS A 439 -11.38 -26.34 17.07
CA LYS A 439 -12.62 -26.79 17.75
C LYS A 439 -13.37 -25.61 18.38
N SER A 440 -12.63 -24.66 18.92
CA SER A 440 -13.20 -23.44 19.51
C SER A 440 -13.71 -22.52 18.41
N ARG A 441 -14.93 -21.98 18.57
CA ARG A 441 -15.55 -21.06 17.59
C ARG A 441 -16.17 -19.86 18.30
N GLY A 442 -16.14 -18.71 17.67
CA GLY A 442 -16.72 -17.47 18.18
C GLY A 442 -16.07 -17.01 19.48
N GLN A 443 -14.81 -17.33 19.70
CA GLN A 443 -14.12 -17.04 20.94
C GLN A 443 -13.01 -16.02 20.76
N VAL A 444 -12.81 -15.21 21.81
CA VAL A 444 -11.74 -14.22 21.88
C VAL A 444 -10.46 -14.87 22.41
N ARG A 445 -9.32 -14.38 21.91
CA ARG A 445 -7.96 -14.75 22.37
C ARG A 445 -7.19 -13.50 22.76
N HIS A 446 -6.55 -13.53 23.91
CA HIS A 446 -5.82 -12.39 24.49
C HIS A 446 -4.30 -12.62 24.54
N GLN A 447 -3.82 -13.73 24.04
CA GLN A 447 -2.39 -14.00 23.97
C GLN A 447 -1.69 -12.96 23.11
N TYR A 448 -0.56 -12.44 23.61
CA TYR A 448 0.28 -11.52 22.86
C TYR A 448 0.96 -12.24 21.71
N HIS A 449 0.82 -11.72 20.50
CA HIS A 449 1.49 -12.22 19.29
C HIS A 449 1.87 -11.07 18.35
N HIS A 450 2.72 -11.39 17.38
CA HIS A 450 3.25 -10.43 16.41
C HIS A 450 3.19 -10.99 14.99
N ALA A 451 3.28 -10.13 13.99
CA ALA A 451 3.27 -10.48 12.56
C ALA A 451 4.28 -11.58 12.19
N THR A 452 5.43 -11.64 12.86
CA THR A 452 6.43 -12.70 12.69
C THR A 452 5.92 -14.11 13.04
N ASP A 453 4.84 -14.21 13.83
CA ASP A 453 4.35 -15.49 14.37
C ASP A 453 3.42 -16.22 13.37
N LEU A 454 2.96 -15.56 12.32
CA LEU A 454 2.02 -16.19 11.36
C LEU A 454 2.70 -17.19 10.43
N VAL A 455 3.94 -16.95 9.99
CA VAL A 455 4.67 -17.93 9.16
C VAL A 455 4.87 -19.25 9.90
N PRO A 456 5.45 -19.31 11.12
CA PRO A 456 5.56 -20.57 11.85
C PRO A 456 4.21 -21.17 12.20
N THR A 457 3.14 -20.37 12.35
CA THR A 457 1.77 -20.88 12.54
C THR A 457 1.25 -21.58 11.29
N ILE A 458 1.41 -20.99 10.10
CA ILE A 458 1.01 -21.60 8.83
C ILE A 458 1.78 -22.90 8.60
N LEU A 459 3.09 -22.91 8.83
CA LEU A 459 3.92 -24.11 8.70
C LEU A 459 3.44 -25.23 9.63
N ASP A 460 3.15 -24.90 10.88
CA ASP A 460 2.62 -25.83 11.88
C ASP A 460 1.23 -26.38 11.47
N CYS A 461 0.33 -25.52 10.99
CA CYS A 461 -1.00 -25.92 10.52
C CYS A 461 -0.95 -26.79 9.25
N THR A 462 0.02 -26.56 8.37
CA THR A 462 0.20 -27.34 7.13
C THR A 462 1.03 -28.61 7.31
N GLY A 463 1.61 -28.82 8.51
CA GLY A 463 2.48 -29.96 8.80
C GLY A 463 3.84 -29.89 8.10
N ILE A 464 4.30 -28.70 7.78
CA ILE A 464 5.57 -28.46 7.08
C ILE A 464 6.60 -27.92 8.09
N GLU A 465 7.72 -28.62 8.22
CA GLU A 465 8.86 -28.09 8.96
C GLU A 465 9.54 -26.97 8.18
N ALA A 466 10.02 -25.94 8.90
CA ALA A 466 10.75 -24.83 8.30
C ALA A 466 11.99 -25.37 7.55
N PRO A 467 12.12 -25.10 6.24
CA PRO A 467 13.21 -25.66 5.45
C PRO A 467 14.55 -24.99 5.80
N GLU A 468 15.63 -25.78 5.91
CA GLU A 468 16.98 -25.23 6.09
C GLU A 468 17.55 -24.59 4.82
N VAL A 469 17.08 -25.01 3.65
CA VAL A 469 17.51 -24.49 2.35
C VAL A 469 16.29 -24.30 1.46
N VAL A 470 16.16 -23.13 0.84
CA VAL A 470 15.12 -22.78 -0.13
C VAL A 470 15.79 -22.22 -1.39
N LYS A 471 15.47 -22.77 -2.55
CA LYS A 471 16.07 -22.35 -3.85
C LYS A 471 17.61 -22.25 -3.83
N GLY A 472 18.27 -23.07 -3.00
CA GLY A 472 19.73 -23.10 -2.87
C GLY A 472 20.33 -22.14 -1.85
N TYR A 473 19.52 -21.32 -1.18
CA TYR A 473 19.94 -20.42 -0.10
C TYR A 473 19.71 -21.05 1.27
N THR A 474 20.76 -21.12 2.09
CA THR A 474 20.64 -21.51 3.50
C THR A 474 19.82 -20.45 4.23
N GLN A 475 18.80 -20.89 4.95
CA GLN A 475 17.85 -19.98 5.58
C GLN A 475 18.33 -19.52 6.96
N HIS A 476 18.16 -18.22 7.24
CA HIS A 476 18.21 -17.72 8.61
C HIS A 476 17.06 -18.32 9.42
N PRO A 477 17.21 -18.47 10.74
CA PRO A 477 16.13 -18.94 11.60
C PRO A 477 14.88 -18.07 11.49
N ILE A 478 13.69 -18.68 11.57
CA ILE A 478 12.44 -17.96 11.79
C ILE A 478 12.47 -17.35 13.19
N GLU A 479 12.08 -16.09 13.34
CA GLU A 479 12.15 -15.33 14.59
C GLU A 479 10.81 -15.30 15.35
N GLY A 480 9.73 -15.72 14.67
CA GLY A 480 8.40 -15.86 15.25
C GLY A 480 8.18 -17.20 15.94
N VAL A 481 7.07 -17.32 16.67
CA VAL A 481 6.62 -18.53 17.37
C VAL A 481 5.21 -18.93 16.91
N SER A 482 4.92 -20.22 16.74
CA SER A 482 3.59 -20.69 16.35
C SER A 482 2.53 -20.29 17.37
N MET A 483 1.39 -19.82 16.87
CA MET A 483 0.19 -19.46 17.64
C MET A 483 -0.75 -20.66 17.83
N ARG A 484 -0.51 -21.78 17.18
CA ARG A 484 -1.42 -22.93 17.13
C ARG A 484 -1.81 -23.46 18.51
N TYR A 485 -0.93 -23.37 19.50
CA TYR A 485 -1.21 -23.76 20.90
C TYR A 485 -2.44 -23.03 21.48
N SER A 486 -2.70 -21.77 21.04
CA SER A 486 -3.80 -20.94 21.53
C SER A 486 -5.15 -21.23 20.88
N PHE A 487 -5.20 -22.04 19.81
CA PHE A 487 -6.43 -22.25 19.04
C PHE A 487 -7.56 -22.84 19.89
N ASP A 488 -7.26 -23.87 20.66
CA ASP A 488 -8.23 -24.54 21.53
C ASP A 488 -8.01 -24.30 23.04
N GLU A 489 -7.00 -23.49 23.40
CA GLU A 489 -6.58 -23.23 24.77
C GLU A 489 -6.66 -21.74 25.09
N ALA A 490 -7.88 -21.24 25.35
CA ALA A 490 -8.13 -19.81 25.56
C ALA A 490 -7.33 -19.20 26.73
N GLN A 491 -6.99 -19.99 27.75
CA GLN A 491 -6.25 -19.55 28.94
C GLN A 491 -4.75 -19.88 28.89
N ALA A 492 -4.25 -20.46 27.79
CA ALA A 492 -2.83 -20.70 27.64
C ALA A 492 -2.04 -19.39 27.71
N ARG A 493 -0.90 -19.42 28.39
CA ARG A 493 0.02 -18.28 28.38
C ARG A 493 0.62 -18.12 27.00
N THR A 494 0.93 -16.89 26.63
CA THR A 494 1.63 -16.64 25.37
C THR A 494 3.01 -17.31 25.34
N ASN A 495 3.33 -17.95 24.23
CA ASN A 495 4.68 -18.48 23.97
C ASN A 495 5.66 -17.38 23.55
N LYS A 496 5.17 -16.25 23.11
CA LYS A 496 5.99 -15.06 22.79
C LYS A 496 6.48 -14.43 24.09
N GLN A 497 7.76 -14.20 24.22
CA GLN A 497 8.35 -13.65 25.44
C GLN A 497 8.73 -12.18 25.29
N THR A 498 9.21 -11.82 24.10
CA THR A 498 9.74 -10.47 23.81
C THR A 498 9.41 -10.09 22.38
N GLN A 499 9.07 -8.82 22.16
CA GLN A 499 8.97 -8.24 20.84
C GLN A 499 9.55 -6.83 20.84
N TYR A 500 10.46 -6.60 19.93
CA TYR A 500 11.12 -5.36 19.64
C TYR A 500 10.34 -4.58 18.58
N TYR A 501 10.32 -3.25 18.72
CA TYR A 501 9.73 -2.30 17.78
C TYR A 501 10.68 -1.16 17.49
N GLU A 502 10.78 -0.80 16.25
CA GLU A 502 11.43 0.41 15.75
C GLU A 502 10.71 0.85 14.47
N MET A 503 10.41 2.13 14.33
CA MET A 503 9.82 2.69 13.13
C MET A 503 10.05 4.20 13.08
N LEU A 504 10.79 4.65 12.05
CA LEU A 504 11.00 6.09 11.78
C LEU A 504 11.45 6.89 13.02
N GLY A 505 12.31 6.27 13.84
CA GLY A 505 12.84 6.84 15.08
C GLY A 505 12.03 6.52 16.33
N THR A 506 10.75 6.12 16.21
CA THR A 506 9.98 5.64 17.38
C THR A 506 10.47 4.28 17.81
N ARG A 507 10.56 4.03 19.11
CA ARG A 507 11.13 2.80 19.67
C ARG A 507 10.24 2.20 20.72
N GLY A 508 10.14 0.88 20.74
CA GLY A 508 9.38 0.18 21.77
C GLY A 508 9.88 -1.24 22.00
N ILE A 509 9.63 -1.77 23.16
CA ILE A 509 9.89 -3.15 23.54
C ILE A 509 8.78 -3.67 24.41
N TRP A 510 8.20 -4.79 24.03
CA TRP A 510 7.30 -5.55 24.89
C TRP A 510 8.03 -6.78 25.47
N HIS A 511 7.90 -7.01 26.73
CA HIS A 511 8.45 -8.18 27.43
C HIS A 511 7.53 -8.61 28.57
N GLN A 512 6.93 -9.80 28.42
CA GLN A 512 6.13 -10.46 29.47
C GLN A 512 5.08 -9.53 30.10
N GLY A 513 4.26 -8.86 29.27
CA GLY A 513 3.17 -7.98 29.72
C GLY A 513 3.56 -6.52 29.98
N TRP A 514 4.85 -6.20 29.99
CA TRP A 514 5.35 -4.84 30.14
C TRP A 514 5.84 -4.28 28.81
N LYS A 515 5.59 -3.01 28.58
CA LYS A 515 6.03 -2.29 27.37
C LYS A 515 6.70 -0.98 27.74
N ALA A 516 7.93 -0.79 27.26
CA ALA A 516 8.57 0.51 27.25
C ALA A 516 8.51 1.09 25.84
N VAL A 517 8.21 2.39 25.71
CA VAL A 517 8.08 3.08 24.41
C VAL A 517 8.56 4.52 24.53
N THR A 518 9.19 5.05 23.46
CA THR A 518 9.64 6.44 23.41
C THR A 518 8.52 7.39 22.98
N THR A 519 8.56 8.61 23.51
CA THR A 519 7.70 9.73 23.04
C THR A 519 8.24 10.41 21.77
N HIS A 520 9.26 9.86 21.14
CA HIS A 520 9.88 10.38 19.92
C HIS A 520 8.86 10.37 18.77
N PRO A 521 8.59 11.52 18.11
CA PRO A 521 7.67 11.54 16.97
C PRO A 521 8.30 10.91 15.73
N ALA A 522 7.50 10.21 14.93
CA ALA A 522 7.94 9.63 13.68
C ALA A 522 8.28 10.72 12.65
N ILE A 523 9.32 10.49 11.84
CA ILE A 523 9.76 11.38 10.74
C ILE A 523 9.94 12.84 11.20
N SER A 524 10.31 13.03 12.44
CA SER A 524 10.36 14.37 13.03
C SER A 524 11.62 15.16 12.69
N GLY A 525 12.67 14.48 12.30
CA GLY A 525 14.02 15.07 12.22
C GLY A 525 14.55 15.56 13.57
N TRP A 526 13.97 15.12 14.68
CA TRP A 526 14.39 15.53 16.02
C TRP A 526 15.78 15.05 16.36
N SER A 527 16.17 13.85 15.88
CA SER A 527 17.43 13.20 16.30
C SER A 527 17.56 13.11 17.83
N ASN A 528 18.73 13.25 18.40
CA ASN A 528 18.95 13.31 19.86
C ASN A 528 18.39 12.11 20.65
N TYR A 529 18.41 10.93 20.08
CA TYR A 529 17.86 9.68 20.66
C TYR A 529 18.28 9.37 22.10
N SER A 530 19.44 9.85 22.54
CA SER A 530 19.92 9.70 23.93
C SER A 530 19.18 10.58 24.94
N GLN A 531 18.40 11.56 24.46
CA GLN A 531 17.62 12.50 25.27
C GLN A 531 16.11 12.15 25.27
N ASP A 532 15.72 11.08 24.55
CA ASP A 532 14.32 10.68 24.49
C ASP A 532 13.78 10.29 25.85
N THR A 533 12.55 10.69 26.09
CA THR A 533 11.78 10.23 27.22
C THR A 533 11.17 8.88 26.92
N TRP A 534 11.31 7.92 27.84
CA TRP A 534 10.67 6.63 27.79
C TRP A 534 9.49 6.58 28.73
N GLU A 535 8.39 6.02 28.24
CA GLU A 535 7.20 5.67 29.02
C GLU A 535 7.17 4.17 29.30
N LEU A 536 6.55 3.76 30.39
CA LEU A 536 6.40 2.36 30.78
C LEU A 536 4.94 2.02 31.03
N TYR A 537 4.48 0.90 30.45
CA TYR A 537 3.11 0.44 30.58
C TYR A 537 3.05 -1.06 30.95
N HIS A 538 2.02 -1.44 31.72
CA HIS A 538 1.66 -2.84 31.93
C HIS A 538 0.48 -3.19 31.00
N THR A 539 0.79 -3.65 29.80
CA THR A 539 -0.19 -3.77 28.69
C THR A 539 -1.21 -4.91 28.87
N GLU A 540 -1.04 -5.82 29.84
CA GLU A 540 -2.08 -6.79 30.18
C GLU A 540 -3.28 -6.15 30.87
N VAL A 541 -3.08 -5.03 31.57
CA VAL A 541 -4.12 -4.31 32.31
C VAL A 541 -4.41 -2.91 31.77
N ASP A 542 -3.46 -2.31 31.06
CA ASP A 542 -3.57 -0.98 30.44
C ASP A 542 -3.25 -1.08 28.94
N ARG A 543 -4.20 -1.62 28.17
CA ARG A 543 -4.07 -1.81 26.72
C ARG A 543 -3.93 -0.50 25.94
N SER A 544 -4.51 0.57 26.46
CA SER A 544 -4.55 1.89 25.80
C SER A 544 -3.34 2.77 26.12
N GLU A 545 -2.39 2.26 26.91
CA GLU A 545 -1.17 3.01 27.26
C GLU A 545 -1.49 4.38 27.90
N SER A 546 -2.48 4.38 28.81
CA SER A 546 -3.03 5.59 29.44
C SER A 546 -2.33 5.96 30.75
N HIS A 547 -1.68 5.01 31.41
CA HIS A 547 -1.08 5.17 32.73
C HIS A 547 0.41 4.90 32.68
N ASN A 548 1.21 5.95 32.50
CA ASN A 548 2.67 5.82 32.48
C ASN A 548 3.21 5.49 33.87
N LEU A 549 3.82 4.31 34.01
CA LEU A 549 4.37 3.76 35.22
C LEU A 549 5.88 3.99 35.38
N ALA A 550 6.54 4.73 34.50
CA ALA A 550 7.99 4.93 34.48
C ALA A 550 8.55 5.45 35.82
N ALA A 551 7.86 6.41 36.45
CA ALA A 551 8.28 6.97 37.74
C ALA A 551 8.08 5.99 38.92
N GLN A 552 7.12 5.04 38.80
CA GLN A 552 6.82 4.06 39.84
C GLN A 552 7.75 2.84 39.77
N TYR A 553 8.22 2.46 38.58
CA TYR A 553 9.04 1.27 38.33
C TYR A 553 10.29 1.61 37.50
N PRO A 554 11.18 2.51 38.00
CA PRO A 554 12.35 2.96 37.23
C PRO A 554 13.33 1.84 36.89
N ASP A 555 13.52 0.86 37.78
CA ASP A 555 14.41 -0.28 37.54
C ASP A 555 13.87 -1.15 36.39
N ARG A 556 12.55 -1.38 36.38
CA ARG A 556 11.89 -2.14 35.29
C ARG A 556 12.03 -1.43 33.96
N LEU A 557 11.88 -0.10 33.96
CA LEU A 557 12.09 0.70 32.76
C LEU A 557 13.53 0.56 32.24
N GLN A 558 14.54 0.66 33.11
CA GLN A 558 15.94 0.52 32.72
C GLN A 558 16.26 -0.88 32.17
N GLU A 559 15.69 -1.93 32.77
CA GLU A 559 15.79 -3.28 32.28
C GLU A 559 15.24 -3.40 30.84
N LEU A 560 14.05 -2.86 30.58
CA LEU A 560 13.44 -2.90 29.26
C LEU A 560 14.18 -2.07 28.23
N ILE A 561 14.70 -0.90 28.59
CA ILE A 561 15.56 -0.10 27.72
C ILE A 561 16.80 -0.90 27.32
N GLY A 562 17.47 -1.52 28.28
CA GLY A 562 18.63 -2.40 28.02
C GLY A 562 18.27 -3.57 27.08
N LEU A 563 17.11 -4.18 27.30
CA LEU A 563 16.60 -5.27 26.45
C LEU A 563 16.30 -4.76 25.03
N TRP A 564 15.75 -3.54 24.87
CA TRP A 564 15.52 -2.95 23.56
C TRP A 564 16.83 -2.84 22.77
N PHE A 565 17.91 -2.32 23.37
CA PHE A 565 19.20 -2.19 22.70
C PHE A 565 19.78 -3.56 22.32
N PHE A 566 19.59 -4.58 23.17
CA PHE A 566 20.01 -5.95 22.88
C PHE A 566 19.26 -6.54 21.67
N GLU A 567 17.94 -6.46 21.67
CA GLU A 567 17.10 -6.99 20.58
C GLU A 567 17.30 -6.19 19.28
N ALA A 568 17.45 -4.86 19.35
CA ALA A 568 17.77 -4.03 18.20
C ALA A 568 19.11 -4.43 17.56
N GLY A 569 20.15 -4.68 18.38
CA GLY A 569 21.44 -5.18 17.89
C GLY A 569 21.32 -6.57 17.25
N LYS A 570 20.54 -7.47 17.85
CA LYS A 570 20.29 -8.84 17.36
C LYS A 570 19.60 -8.86 15.99
N TYR A 571 18.62 -7.98 15.77
CA TYR A 571 17.79 -7.93 14.57
C TYR A 571 18.21 -6.83 13.58
N GLN A 572 19.44 -6.35 13.63
CA GLN A 572 19.98 -5.32 12.74
C GLN A 572 19.21 -3.97 12.81
N GLY A 573 18.67 -3.60 13.97
CA GLY A 573 17.84 -2.40 14.15
C GLY A 573 18.58 -1.04 14.02
N PHE A 574 19.85 -1.03 13.63
CA PHE A 574 20.66 0.19 13.49
C PHE A 574 21.17 0.35 12.04
N PRO A 575 21.35 1.61 11.57
CA PRO A 575 21.08 2.89 12.26
C PRO A 575 19.57 3.15 12.40
N LEU A 576 19.18 3.97 13.40
CA LEU A 576 17.85 4.55 13.50
C LEU A 576 17.74 5.72 12.51
N ASP A 577 16.56 5.94 11.98
CA ASP A 577 16.30 7.02 11.02
C ASP A 577 14.97 7.72 11.32
N ASP A 578 15.03 8.94 11.88
CA ASP A 578 13.88 9.82 12.07
C ASP A 578 13.97 11.06 11.16
N ARG A 579 14.90 11.04 10.20
CA ARG A 579 15.06 12.17 9.28
C ARG A 579 13.72 12.54 8.66
N SER A 580 13.54 13.85 8.46
CA SER A 580 12.41 14.33 7.65
C SER A 580 12.45 13.71 6.26
N ALA A 581 11.31 13.59 5.61
CA ALA A 581 11.21 13.03 4.27
C ALA A 581 12.15 13.76 3.26
N ILE A 582 12.36 15.08 3.42
CA ILE A 582 13.32 15.85 2.63
C ILE A 582 14.75 15.31 2.80
N GLU A 583 15.17 15.06 4.04
CA GLU A 583 16.51 14.55 4.33
C GLU A 583 16.70 13.12 3.80
N ILE A 584 15.66 12.27 3.87
CA ILE A 584 15.69 10.92 3.30
C ILE A 584 15.88 10.98 1.79
N LEU A 585 15.16 11.86 1.10
CA LEU A 585 15.23 11.99 -0.36
C LEU A 585 16.53 12.62 -0.88
N THR A 586 17.27 13.34 -0.03
CA THR A 586 18.63 13.83 -0.40
C THR A 586 19.67 12.71 -0.41
N THR A 587 19.37 11.55 0.18
CA THR A 587 20.27 10.39 0.15
C THR A 587 20.35 9.83 -1.26
N PRO A 588 21.57 9.66 -1.83
CA PRO A 588 21.73 9.07 -3.15
C PRO A 588 21.13 7.64 -3.20
N ARG A 589 20.33 7.37 -4.22
CA ARG A 589 19.68 6.07 -4.46
C ARG A 589 20.11 5.48 -5.79
N PRO A 590 20.03 4.15 -5.95
CA PRO A 590 20.20 3.50 -7.24
C PRO A 590 19.24 4.10 -8.28
N GLN A 591 19.73 4.28 -9.49
CA GLN A 591 18.93 4.69 -10.65
C GLN A 591 19.21 3.75 -11.80
N MET A 592 18.17 3.29 -12.48
CA MET A 592 18.31 2.40 -13.66
C MET A 592 19.07 3.08 -14.78
N THR A 593 18.92 4.39 -14.92
CA THR A 593 19.61 5.17 -15.97
C THR A 593 19.89 6.58 -15.48
N LYS A 594 20.97 7.18 -16.00
CA LYS A 594 21.27 8.59 -15.73
C LYS A 594 20.30 9.50 -16.49
N PRO A 595 19.96 10.68 -15.95
CA PRO A 595 19.21 11.69 -16.72
C PRO A 595 19.86 11.97 -18.07
N ARG A 596 19.04 12.21 -19.07
CA ARG A 596 19.44 12.46 -20.48
C ARG A 596 18.77 13.74 -20.97
N ASP A 597 19.33 14.36 -22.00
CA ASP A 597 18.70 15.51 -22.66
C ASP A 597 17.72 15.09 -23.76
N ARG A 598 17.80 13.82 -24.19
CA ARG A 598 16.93 13.24 -25.23
C ARG A 598 16.41 11.88 -24.82
N TYR A 599 15.09 11.72 -24.91
CA TYR A 599 14.34 10.49 -24.67
C TYR A 599 13.62 10.06 -25.93
N VAL A 600 13.59 8.77 -26.22
CA VAL A 600 12.89 8.20 -27.37
C VAL A 600 11.95 7.11 -26.89
N TYR A 601 10.68 7.24 -27.22
CA TYR A 601 9.62 6.33 -26.81
C TYR A 601 8.95 5.71 -28.04
N TYR A 602 8.48 4.49 -27.87
CA TYR A 602 7.83 3.72 -28.93
C TYR A 602 6.42 3.29 -28.49
N PRO A 603 5.48 3.13 -29.45
CA PRO A 603 4.16 2.59 -29.13
C PRO A 603 4.22 1.09 -28.79
N ASN A 604 3.10 0.57 -28.25
CA ASN A 604 2.96 -0.85 -27.90
C ASN A 604 3.97 -1.34 -26.83
N THR A 605 4.41 -0.44 -25.99
CA THR A 605 5.18 -0.77 -24.79
C THR A 605 4.26 -0.80 -23.56
N ALA A 606 4.71 -1.45 -22.51
CA ALA A 606 4.13 -1.24 -21.19
C ALA A 606 4.24 0.24 -20.79
N GLU A 607 3.38 0.69 -19.92
CA GLU A 607 3.49 2.01 -19.31
C GLU A 607 4.86 2.20 -18.67
N ILE A 608 5.41 3.40 -18.80
CA ILE A 608 6.71 3.77 -18.23
C ILE A 608 6.46 4.55 -16.95
N PRO A 609 6.81 4.02 -15.77
CA PRO A 609 6.59 4.70 -14.51
C PRO A 609 7.18 6.11 -14.49
N GLU A 610 6.53 7.07 -13.84
CA GLU A 610 6.97 8.47 -13.80
C GLU A 610 8.42 8.61 -13.31
N SER A 611 8.84 7.78 -12.34
CA SER A 611 10.22 7.76 -11.82
C SER A 611 11.28 7.44 -12.88
N GLN A 612 10.90 6.79 -13.99
CA GLN A 612 11.78 6.41 -15.12
C GLN A 612 11.51 7.23 -16.37
N ALA A 613 10.41 7.97 -16.42
CA ALA A 613 10.01 8.82 -17.54
C ALA A 613 10.82 10.13 -17.60
N VAL A 614 10.68 10.86 -18.69
CA VAL A 614 11.30 12.18 -18.85
C VAL A 614 10.73 13.18 -17.87
N ASN A 615 11.56 13.78 -17.04
CA ASN A 615 11.18 14.89 -16.17
C ASN A 615 11.17 16.20 -16.97
N ILE A 616 9.97 16.75 -17.22
CA ILE A 616 9.77 18.04 -17.91
C ILE A 616 9.50 19.20 -16.95
N ARG A 617 9.47 18.95 -15.65
CA ARG A 617 9.08 19.92 -14.62
C ARG A 617 10.07 21.09 -14.59
N ASN A 618 9.54 22.31 -14.55
CA ASN A 618 10.30 23.56 -14.41
C ASN A 618 11.43 23.76 -15.44
N ARG A 619 11.28 23.21 -16.66
CA ARG A 619 12.31 23.33 -17.72
C ARG A 619 11.67 23.39 -19.11
N SER A 620 12.39 23.90 -20.09
CA SER A 620 11.95 23.90 -21.48
C SER A 620 12.04 22.48 -22.05
N TYR A 621 11.11 22.11 -22.92
CA TYR A 621 11.08 20.83 -23.61
C TYR A 621 10.51 20.92 -25.02
N ALA A 622 10.84 19.93 -25.85
CA ALA A 622 10.31 19.77 -27.18
C ALA A 622 9.93 18.31 -27.42
N MET A 623 8.63 18.06 -27.55
CA MET A 623 8.06 16.77 -27.88
C MET A 623 7.79 16.72 -29.39
N ARG A 624 8.20 15.62 -30.07
CA ARG A 624 7.97 15.39 -31.49
C ARG A 624 7.55 13.97 -31.72
N ALA A 625 6.33 13.78 -32.20
CA ALA A 625 5.76 12.48 -32.58
C ALA A 625 5.80 12.29 -34.09
N GLU A 626 6.46 11.27 -34.56
CA GLU A 626 6.43 10.83 -35.97
C GLU A 626 5.23 9.90 -36.14
N VAL A 627 4.26 10.31 -36.96
CA VAL A 627 3.00 9.57 -37.16
C VAL A 627 2.70 9.31 -38.62
N GLU A 628 1.85 8.32 -38.88
CA GLU A 628 1.23 8.06 -40.17
C GLU A 628 -0.30 8.18 -40.02
N ILE A 629 -0.88 9.12 -40.73
CA ILE A 629 -2.32 9.40 -40.71
C ILE A 629 -2.98 8.69 -41.90
N PRO A 630 -3.93 7.78 -41.67
CA PRO A 630 -4.64 7.10 -42.75
C PRO A 630 -5.51 8.06 -43.55
N ALA A 631 -5.95 7.65 -44.75
CA ALA A 631 -6.80 8.46 -45.64
C ALA A 631 -8.16 8.83 -44.98
N SER A 632 -8.62 8.05 -44.01
CA SER A 632 -9.83 8.31 -43.21
C SER A 632 -9.65 9.38 -42.14
N GLY A 633 -8.42 9.89 -41.95
CA GLY A 633 -8.06 10.69 -40.78
C GLY A 633 -7.67 9.81 -39.59
N ALA A 634 -7.23 10.44 -38.50
CA ALA A 634 -6.92 9.75 -37.25
C ALA A 634 -7.41 10.55 -36.06
N GLU A 635 -7.77 9.86 -34.99
CA GLU A 635 -8.15 10.41 -33.69
C GLU A 635 -7.50 9.59 -32.55
N GLY A 636 -7.52 10.12 -31.32
CA GLY A 636 -7.01 9.47 -30.14
C GLY A 636 -5.68 10.03 -29.66
N VAL A 637 -5.13 9.40 -28.64
CA VAL A 637 -3.96 9.87 -27.89
C VAL A 637 -2.66 9.44 -28.58
N VAL A 638 -1.81 10.41 -28.89
CA VAL A 638 -0.47 10.20 -29.45
C VAL A 638 0.56 9.99 -28.35
N PHE A 639 0.43 10.73 -27.26
CA PHE A 639 1.31 10.68 -26.09
C PHE A 639 0.55 11.18 -24.88
N ALA A 640 0.68 10.51 -23.75
CA ALA A 640 0.17 10.96 -22.45
C ALA A 640 1.21 10.66 -21.36
N HIS A 641 1.25 11.49 -20.32
CA HIS A 641 2.08 11.30 -19.15
C HIS A 641 1.39 11.92 -17.93
N GLY A 642 1.15 11.09 -16.90
CA GLY A 642 0.39 11.46 -15.71
C GLY A 642 -1.11 11.22 -15.85
N SER A 643 -1.91 11.93 -15.05
CA SER A 643 -3.36 11.73 -14.92
C SER A 643 -4.15 13.06 -14.86
N ARG A 644 -5.43 12.97 -14.54
CA ARG A 644 -6.26 14.17 -14.26
C ARG A 644 -5.80 14.93 -13.02
N PHE A 645 -5.05 14.29 -12.12
CA PHE A 645 -4.47 14.93 -10.93
C PHE A 645 -3.11 15.56 -11.18
N GLY A 646 -2.67 15.56 -12.41
CA GLY A 646 -1.45 16.18 -12.90
C GLY A 646 -0.90 15.42 -14.10
N GLY A 647 -0.62 16.12 -15.18
CA GLY A 647 -0.11 15.47 -16.37
C GLY A 647 -0.17 16.30 -17.63
N HIS A 648 0.27 15.74 -18.75
CA HIS A 648 0.13 16.38 -20.05
C HIS A 648 -0.06 15.36 -21.18
N ALA A 649 -0.77 15.75 -22.21
CA ALA A 649 -1.04 14.89 -23.35
C ALA A 649 -1.03 15.63 -24.68
N LEU A 650 -0.66 14.89 -25.75
CA LEU A 650 -0.78 15.29 -27.14
C LEU A 650 -1.74 14.32 -27.84
N TYR A 651 -2.83 14.82 -28.40
CA TYR A 651 -3.87 13.99 -29.01
C TYR A 651 -4.50 14.65 -30.24
N VAL A 652 -5.19 13.86 -31.05
CA VAL A 652 -5.96 14.34 -32.22
C VAL A 652 -7.45 14.11 -31.97
N LYS A 653 -8.24 15.16 -32.14
CA LYS A 653 -9.70 15.15 -32.03
C LYS A 653 -10.31 16.06 -33.10
N ASP A 654 -11.39 15.61 -33.74
CA ASP A 654 -12.06 16.33 -34.83
C ASP A 654 -11.09 16.79 -35.95
N GLY A 655 -10.11 15.95 -36.25
CA GLY A 655 -9.05 16.20 -37.22
C GLY A 655 -8.03 17.27 -36.83
N LYS A 656 -8.07 17.79 -35.57
CA LYS A 656 -7.15 18.81 -35.05
C LYS A 656 -6.19 18.26 -34.04
N LEU A 657 -4.98 18.84 -34.01
CA LEU A 657 -3.99 18.55 -32.98
C LEU A 657 -4.31 19.37 -31.71
N HIS A 658 -4.29 18.70 -30.57
CA HIS A 658 -4.46 19.30 -29.25
C HIS A 658 -3.29 18.94 -28.35
N TYR A 659 -2.89 19.89 -27.54
CA TYR A 659 -2.04 19.67 -26.37
C TYR A 659 -2.80 20.14 -25.13
N VAL A 660 -2.78 19.34 -24.08
CA VAL A 660 -3.33 19.69 -22.77
C VAL A 660 -2.27 19.50 -21.69
N TYR A 661 -2.22 20.45 -20.75
CA TYR A 661 -1.48 20.31 -19.48
C TYR A 661 -2.49 20.48 -18.34
N ASN A 662 -2.67 19.42 -17.59
CA ASN A 662 -3.50 19.41 -16.39
C ASN A 662 -2.65 19.80 -15.19
N PHE A 663 -2.95 20.92 -14.54
CA PHE A 663 -2.20 21.41 -13.39
C PHE A 663 -2.84 20.86 -12.11
N VAL A 664 -2.31 19.77 -11.59
CA VAL A 664 -2.69 19.09 -10.33
C VAL A 664 -4.21 18.85 -10.17
N GLY A 665 -4.93 18.65 -11.26
CA GLY A 665 -6.38 18.49 -11.22
C GLY A 665 -7.18 19.80 -11.00
N SER A 666 -6.49 20.92 -10.78
CA SER A 666 -7.17 22.20 -10.50
C SER A 666 -7.69 22.87 -11.76
N PHE A 667 -6.97 22.80 -12.85
CA PHE A 667 -7.39 23.35 -14.15
C PHE A 667 -6.57 22.78 -15.31
N GLU A 668 -7.20 22.70 -16.47
CA GLU A 668 -6.57 22.31 -17.73
C GLU A 668 -6.14 23.53 -18.55
N GLN A 669 -4.96 23.44 -19.15
CA GLN A 669 -4.39 24.43 -20.05
C GLN A 669 -4.31 23.80 -21.45
N LYS A 670 -5.28 24.10 -22.32
CA LYS A 670 -5.45 23.45 -23.63
C LYS A 670 -5.07 24.38 -24.78
N ILE A 671 -4.28 23.86 -25.72
CA ILE A 671 -3.90 24.53 -26.96
C ILE A 671 -4.34 23.66 -28.13
N SER A 672 -5.07 24.25 -29.07
CA SER A 672 -5.64 23.55 -30.21
C SER A 672 -5.10 24.12 -31.54
N SER A 673 -4.87 23.26 -32.52
CA SER A 673 -4.41 23.70 -33.84
C SER A 673 -5.49 24.47 -34.61
N THR A 674 -5.04 25.49 -35.35
CA THR A 674 -5.89 26.24 -36.29
C THR A 674 -6.13 25.48 -37.60
N LYS A 675 -5.29 24.48 -37.89
CA LYS A 675 -5.35 23.64 -39.09
C LYS A 675 -5.59 22.17 -38.73
N SER A 676 -6.17 21.41 -39.64
CA SER A 676 -6.34 19.97 -39.50
C SER A 676 -5.03 19.25 -39.74
N VAL A 677 -4.87 18.08 -39.11
CA VAL A 677 -3.75 17.15 -39.32
C VAL A 677 -3.91 16.53 -40.71
N PRO A 678 -2.90 16.66 -41.61
CA PRO A 678 -2.98 16.09 -42.94
C PRO A 678 -2.81 14.57 -42.94
N THR A 679 -3.37 13.91 -43.95
CA THR A 679 -3.16 12.47 -44.18
C THR A 679 -1.71 12.18 -44.63
N GLY A 680 -1.23 10.95 -44.39
CA GLY A 680 0.13 10.52 -44.69
C GLY A 680 1.12 10.77 -43.55
N ALA A 681 2.41 10.72 -43.86
CA ALA A 681 3.47 10.91 -42.89
C ALA A 681 3.50 12.36 -42.36
N SER A 682 3.44 12.53 -41.06
CA SER A 682 3.44 13.83 -40.36
C SER A 682 4.28 13.79 -39.09
N THR A 683 4.79 14.95 -38.70
CA THR A 683 5.39 15.17 -37.38
C THR A 683 4.48 16.11 -36.58
N LEU A 684 3.95 15.62 -35.48
CA LEU A 684 3.13 16.39 -34.54
C LEU A 684 4.01 16.81 -33.36
N SER A 685 4.08 18.10 -33.04
CA SER A 685 5.01 18.58 -32.01
C SER A 685 4.37 19.54 -31.03
N ALA A 686 4.87 19.50 -29.79
CA ALA A 686 4.61 20.48 -28.75
C ALA A 686 5.94 20.98 -28.18
N ILE A 687 6.17 22.28 -28.21
CA ILE A 687 7.42 22.90 -27.78
C ILE A 687 7.12 23.93 -26.71
N PHE A 688 7.59 23.69 -25.49
CA PHE A 688 7.49 24.63 -24.38
C PHE A 688 8.80 25.37 -24.17
N THR A 689 8.70 26.68 -24.13
CA THR A 689 9.81 27.59 -23.80
C THR A 689 9.54 28.20 -22.45
N LYS A 690 10.35 27.85 -21.46
CA LYS A 690 10.30 28.48 -20.13
C LYS A 690 10.77 29.90 -20.23
N GLU A 691 9.97 30.85 -19.77
CA GLU A 691 10.24 32.29 -19.74
C GLU A 691 10.58 32.78 -18.33
N GLY A 692 10.11 32.07 -17.30
CA GLY A 692 10.35 32.37 -15.91
C GLY A 692 9.76 31.32 -14.99
N GLU A 693 9.82 31.56 -13.67
CA GLU A 693 9.13 30.76 -12.67
C GLU A 693 8.49 31.64 -11.60
N ASN A 694 7.25 31.33 -11.26
CA ASN A 694 6.52 31.98 -10.17
C ASN A 694 5.30 31.15 -9.78
N PRO A 695 5.21 30.63 -8.55
CA PRO A 695 6.25 30.63 -7.49
C PRO A 695 7.48 29.80 -7.87
N PRO A 696 8.50 29.71 -7.01
CA PRO A 696 9.66 28.85 -7.27
C PRO A 696 9.27 27.44 -7.67
N HIS A 697 10.00 26.85 -8.62
CA HIS A 697 9.76 25.53 -9.23
C HIS A 697 8.50 25.42 -10.12
N VAL A 698 7.73 26.47 -10.28
CA VAL A 698 6.59 26.54 -11.21
C VAL A 698 6.98 27.33 -12.45
N ALA A 699 7.36 26.64 -13.53
CA ALA A 699 7.70 27.33 -14.77
C ALA A 699 6.44 27.96 -15.39
N ASN A 700 6.63 29.19 -15.86
CA ASN A 700 5.68 29.87 -16.73
C ASN A 700 6.34 30.10 -18.09
N GLY A 701 5.62 29.94 -19.17
CA GLY A 701 6.17 30.12 -20.49
C GLY A 701 5.17 29.88 -21.60
N THR A 702 5.66 29.95 -22.81
CA THR A 702 4.86 29.76 -24.03
C THR A 702 5.02 28.34 -24.55
N LEU A 703 3.90 27.66 -24.80
CA LEU A 703 3.86 26.39 -25.52
C LEU A 703 3.28 26.60 -26.92
N ALA A 704 4.03 26.18 -27.94
CA ALA A 704 3.62 26.20 -29.34
C ALA A 704 3.46 24.78 -29.87
N ILE A 705 2.38 24.51 -30.62
CA ILE A 705 2.16 23.24 -31.31
C ILE A 705 2.40 23.38 -32.79
N TYR A 706 2.95 22.32 -33.40
CA TYR A 706 3.34 22.29 -34.81
C TYR A 706 2.80 21.04 -35.50
N ILE A 707 2.42 21.19 -36.75
CA ILE A 707 2.20 20.11 -37.69
C ILE A 707 3.31 20.23 -38.74
N ASN A 708 4.17 19.21 -38.80
CA ASN A 708 5.43 19.27 -39.54
C ASN A 708 6.30 20.43 -39.03
N ASN A 709 6.63 21.40 -39.89
CA ASN A 709 7.41 22.57 -39.52
C ASN A 709 6.57 23.82 -39.35
N GLU A 710 5.25 23.73 -39.46
CA GLU A 710 4.36 24.86 -39.39
C GLU A 710 3.77 25.02 -37.98
N LYS A 711 3.93 26.21 -37.38
CA LYS A 711 3.26 26.53 -36.11
C LYS A 711 1.77 26.68 -36.35
N VAL A 712 0.97 25.87 -35.66
CA VAL A 712 -0.51 25.82 -35.83
C VAL A 712 -1.30 26.22 -34.58
N GLY A 713 -0.61 26.54 -33.48
CA GLY A 713 -1.24 27.06 -32.27
C GLY A 713 -0.18 27.40 -31.23
N GLU A 714 -0.51 28.31 -30.32
CA GLU A 714 0.31 28.60 -29.14
C GLU A 714 -0.52 29.13 -27.97
N GLY A 715 0.00 29.05 -26.77
CA GLY A 715 -0.60 29.57 -25.56
C GLY A 715 0.36 29.56 -24.40
N THR A 716 0.02 30.25 -23.32
CA THR A 716 0.80 30.23 -22.08
C THR A 716 0.43 29.04 -21.25
N ILE A 717 1.42 28.35 -20.67
CA ILE A 717 1.20 27.29 -19.69
C ILE A 717 2.05 27.50 -18.44
N ARG A 718 1.59 26.91 -17.33
CA ARG A 718 2.32 26.71 -16.08
C ARG A 718 2.56 25.24 -15.89
N THR A 719 3.76 24.84 -15.46
CA THR A 719 4.07 23.47 -15.10
C THR A 719 4.00 23.29 -13.59
N GLN A 720 3.52 22.14 -13.12
CA GLN A 720 3.47 21.84 -11.68
C GLN A 720 4.87 21.62 -11.09
N PRO A 721 5.06 21.86 -9.78
CA PRO A 721 6.38 21.76 -9.13
C PRO A 721 6.79 20.33 -8.76
N GLY A 722 5.84 19.45 -8.44
CA GLY A 722 6.05 18.08 -7.98
C GLY A 722 5.67 17.04 -9.03
N LYS A 723 5.59 15.77 -8.62
CA LYS A 723 5.19 14.65 -9.47
C LYS A 723 3.79 14.84 -10.06
N PHE A 724 3.53 14.18 -11.17
CA PHE A 724 2.22 14.17 -11.81
C PHE A 724 1.20 13.36 -11.01
N SER A 725 1.63 12.25 -10.44
CA SER A 725 0.77 11.39 -9.64
C SER A 725 1.51 10.83 -8.43
N ILE A 726 0.80 10.65 -7.33
CA ILE A 726 1.29 9.94 -6.15
C ILE A 726 1.31 8.44 -6.45
N ALA A 727 0.25 7.91 -7.07
CA ALA A 727 0.10 6.48 -7.35
C ALA A 727 1.01 5.92 -8.46
N GLY A 728 1.79 6.78 -9.13
CA GLY A 728 2.78 6.33 -10.11
C GLY A 728 2.31 6.28 -11.55
N GLU A 729 1.16 6.90 -11.88
CA GLU A 729 0.67 7.08 -13.25
C GLU A 729 1.80 7.49 -14.18
N GLY A 730 2.02 6.69 -15.20
CA GLY A 730 3.21 6.77 -16.02
C GLY A 730 3.03 7.44 -17.37
N LEU A 731 3.94 7.09 -18.29
CA LEU A 731 3.99 7.62 -19.65
C LEU A 731 3.55 6.56 -20.64
N ASN A 732 2.62 6.93 -21.52
CA ASN A 732 2.06 6.10 -22.57
C ASN A 732 2.27 6.70 -23.95
N VAL A 733 2.43 5.86 -25.01
CA VAL A 733 2.55 6.27 -26.41
C VAL A 733 1.51 5.55 -27.26
N GLY A 734 0.69 6.32 -27.96
CA GLY A 734 -0.37 5.81 -28.82
C GLY A 734 -1.67 5.46 -28.10
N ARG A 735 -1.74 5.73 -26.82
CA ARG A 735 -2.90 5.61 -25.95
C ARG A 735 -2.70 6.40 -24.66
N ASP A 736 -3.73 6.49 -23.82
CA ASP A 736 -3.63 6.87 -22.40
C ASP A 736 -4.18 5.70 -21.58
N GLY A 737 -3.27 4.88 -21.02
CA GLY A 737 -3.61 3.78 -20.12
C GLY A 737 -3.70 4.32 -18.70
N GLY A 738 -4.48 3.67 -17.81
CA GLY A 738 -4.69 4.21 -16.49
C GLY A 738 -5.66 5.40 -16.47
N GLU A 739 -5.48 6.33 -15.54
CA GLU A 739 -6.35 7.48 -15.39
C GLU A 739 -6.07 8.56 -16.44
N PRO A 740 -7.10 9.05 -17.19
CA PRO A 740 -6.86 9.98 -18.27
C PRO A 740 -6.36 11.35 -17.78
N VAL A 741 -5.44 11.95 -18.54
CA VAL A 741 -4.97 13.33 -18.27
C VAL A 741 -6.12 14.35 -18.46
N THR A 742 -7.06 14.09 -19.36
CA THR A 742 -8.22 14.95 -19.64
C THR A 742 -9.45 14.14 -20.02
N GLY A 743 -10.62 14.66 -19.66
CA GLY A 743 -11.90 14.13 -20.15
C GLY A 743 -12.25 14.50 -21.60
N ASP A 744 -11.38 15.20 -22.31
CA ASP A 744 -11.65 15.68 -23.69
C ASP A 744 -11.23 14.67 -24.79
N TYR A 745 -10.70 13.52 -24.46
CA TYR A 745 -10.28 12.52 -25.45
C TYR A 745 -11.44 12.02 -26.30
N PRO A 746 -11.25 11.75 -27.61
CA PRO A 746 -12.25 11.10 -28.43
C PRO A 746 -12.20 9.58 -28.25
N GLY A 747 -13.34 8.90 -28.40
CA GLY A 747 -13.44 7.45 -28.36
C GLY A 747 -13.57 6.88 -26.93
N GLU A 748 -13.21 5.62 -26.79
CA GLU A 748 -13.36 4.86 -25.54
C GLU A 748 -11.99 4.51 -24.95
N TYR A 749 -11.95 4.22 -23.64
CA TYR A 749 -10.78 3.76 -22.92
C TYR A 749 -10.07 2.59 -23.65
N PRO A 750 -8.76 2.58 -23.76
CA PRO A 750 -7.73 3.56 -23.32
C PRO A 750 -7.42 4.65 -24.40
N TRP A 751 -8.40 5.09 -25.16
CA TRP A 751 -8.35 6.15 -26.19
C TRP A 751 -7.24 5.98 -27.25
N PRO A 752 -7.14 4.82 -27.89
CA PRO A 752 -6.04 4.50 -28.78
C PRO A 752 -5.99 5.46 -29.98
N PHE A 753 -4.77 5.83 -30.38
CA PHE A 753 -4.58 6.58 -31.60
C PHE A 753 -4.90 5.71 -32.83
N THR A 754 -5.87 6.10 -33.63
CA THR A 754 -6.34 5.31 -34.79
C THR A 754 -5.44 5.41 -36.02
N GLY A 755 -4.40 6.30 -36.00
CA GLY A 755 -3.29 6.29 -36.91
C GLY A 755 -2.15 5.39 -36.40
N THR A 756 -0.95 5.55 -36.97
CA THR A 756 0.25 4.86 -36.50
C THR A 756 1.25 5.83 -35.93
N VAL A 757 1.62 5.66 -34.64
CA VAL A 757 2.77 6.35 -34.07
C VAL A 757 4.02 5.53 -34.35
N LYS A 758 5.04 6.13 -34.97
CA LYS A 758 6.33 5.47 -35.21
C LYS A 758 7.26 5.58 -34.00
N ARG A 759 7.35 6.77 -33.44
CA ARG A 759 8.08 7.09 -32.21
C ARG A 759 7.70 8.49 -31.71
N VAL A 760 7.98 8.74 -30.43
CA VAL A 760 7.96 10.08 -29.85
C VAL A 760 9.33 10.40 -29.30
N VAL A 761 9.87 11.57 -29.65
CA VAL A 761 11.15 12.09 -29.14
C VAL A 761 10.85 13.27 -28.24
N VAL A 762 11.38 13.24 -27.02
CA VAL A 762 11.29 14.37 -26.08
C VAL A 762 12.70 14.87 -25.80
N ASP A 763 12.98 16.07 -26.24
CA ASP A 763 14.21 16.81 -25.90
C ASP A 763 13.92 17.75 -24.73
N VAL A 764 14.82 17.79 -23.77
CA VAL A 764 14.73 18.64 -22.58
C VAL A 764 16.01 19.48 -22.44
N SER A 765 15.91 20.68 -21.90
CA SER A 765 17.04 21.57 -21.71
C SER A 765 17.08 22.20 -20.33
N GLY A 766 18.27 22.52 -19.84
CA GLY A 766 18.52 23.01 -18.49
C GLY A 766 18.72 21.86 -17.48
N GLU A 767 19.00 22.19 -16.25
CA GLU A 767 19.21 21.21 -15.18
C GLU A 767 17.91 20.46 -14.86
N VAL A 768 18.04 19.23 -14.38
CA VAL A 768 16.90 18.46 -13.88
C VAL A 768 16.35 19.16 -12.64
N ASN A 769 15.09 19.54 -12.69
CA ASN A 769 14.42 20.14 -11.54
C ASN A 769 13.88 19.03 -10.64
N ILE A 770 14.34 19.00 -9.40
CA ILE A 770 13.78 18.18 -8.34
C ILE A 770 13.49 19.11 -7.18
N ASN A 771 12.22 19.29 -6.88
CA ASN A 771 11.80 19.97 -5.67
C ASN A 771 11.73 18.95 -4.53
N LEU A 772 12.79 18.85 -3.75
CA LEU A 772 12.93 17.86 -2.68
C LEU A 772 11.80 17.95 -1.64
N GLU A 773 11.30 19.13 -1.35
CA GLU A 773 10.18 19.30 -0.43
C GLU A 773 8.90 18.64 -0.98
N ARG A 774 8.65 18.75 -2.29
CA ARG A 774 7.48 18.16 -2.94
C ARG A 774 7.61 16.65 -3.15
N GLU A 775 8.78 16.18 -3.51
CA GLU A 775 9.08 14.74 -3.53
C GLU A 775 8.88 14.11 -2.14
N ALA A 776 9.29 14.84 -1.10
CA ALA A 776 9.13 14.41 0.29
C ALA A 776 7.65 14.30 0.71
N HIS A 777 6.85 15.30 0.39
CA HIS A 777 5.41 15.24 0.65
C HIS A 777 4.74 14.11 -0.13
N GLY A 778 5.10 13.93 -1.41
CA GLY A 778 4.59 12.83 -2.21
C GLY A 778 4.97 11.44 -1.67
N MET A 779 6.16 11.29 -1.09
CA MET A 779 6.56 10.04 -0.43
C MET A 779 5.73 9.77 0.82
N LEU A 780 5.52 10.79 1.66
CA LEU A 780 4.73 10.67 2.88
C LEU A 780 3.26 10.35 2.61
N MET A 781 2.70 10.85 1.51
CA MET A 781 1.30 10.58 1.15
C MET A 781 1.09 9.15 0.61
N ARG A 782 2.14 8.53 0.06
CA ARG A 782 2.09 7.14 -0.44
C ARG A 782 2.20 6.09 0.66
N ASP A 783 2.63 6.47 1.83
CA ASP A 783 2.82 5.58 2.98
C ASP A 783 1.51 5.13 3.59
#